data_30c0245a705ad8551f608dbf8eb7d9a6
#
_entry.id   30c0245a705ad8551f608dbf8eb7d9a6
#
_cell.length_a   1.000
_cell.length_b   1.000
_cell.length_c   1.000
_cell.angle_alpha   90.00
_cell.angle_beta   90.00
_cell.angle_gamma   90.00
#
_symmetry.space_group_name_H-M   'P 1'
#
loop_
_entity.id
_entity.type
_entity.pdbx_description
1 polymer ?
#
loop_
_entity_poly.entity_id
_entity_poly.type
_entity_poly.pdbx_seq_one_letter_code
_entity_poly.pdbx_strand_id
1 'polypeptide(L)'
;MQENLVIVESTAKAKKIEEFLGKDYKVMSSYGHIRDLKKKELSINEQTMEPDYEIPDEKKKLVTELKATAKKAKKIWLASDEDREGEAISWHLCEVLGLDEEKTSRIVFHEITKPAILDAIQHPRHLDMNLVNAQQARRVLDRLVGFKLSPVLWRKVKPALSAGRVQSVAVRLIVEREREIQKFKSESYYRVSAIFALINENGNATEVKAELDKRFKTHEEVEAFLEKCKDAKFTVEAVNKKPLKRTPAPPFTTSTLQQEAARKLGFTVSQTMMIAQKLYESGRITYMRTDSVNLSTLCTNASKDEIIKVYGSEYSQPRAYHTHSKGAQEAHEAIRPTYMNETSIDGTSQEKRLYELIWKRTIASQMADAQIEKTTINIHIDNTEEKFVANGEVITFDGFIKVYRESTDDEDGTEDATHILPAMKVGDELQRREITATEKFSAAPLRYTEASLVKKLEDLGIGRPSTYAPTISTIQQREYVQKGDKKGVERSYTIDSLKGIKVTQRVKKEIAGNEKGKLLPTDIGIVVNDFLMENFPGIMDYNFTANVEQKFDDIAEGKTEWNKWMKTFDKDFEPEVSKVMNARSQHKAGERELGTDPKTGKPVFVKIGRFGPVAQIGSAEDKDKPLFAQLPSNLSIETIKLEEALELFKLPRELGEFEGTKVSVGTGRFGPYVQHNRKYVSIPKGEDPMTITLDRAIELIQEKRETEQKRHLKSFAEDEKLELLNGKYGPYIAYDGKNYRLPKNKMENVEALTYEECMTIIKEAPEPKTARRRK
;
A
#
# COMPACT_ATOMS: atom_id res chain seq x y z
N MET A 1 23.32 -36.53 -26.09
CA MET A 1 23.38 -36.35 -24.62
C MET A 1 23.46 -34.86 -24.37
N GLN A 2 22.61 -34.31 -23.54
CA GLN A 2 22.60 -32.88 -23.27
C GLN A 2 23.80 -32.53 -22.38
N GLU A 3 24.64 -31.58 -22.77
CA GLU A 3 25.82 -31.28 -21.97
C GLU A 3 25.52 -30.55 -20.70
N ASN A 4 24.67 -29.50 -20.77
CA ASN A 4 24.36 -28.64 -19.65
C ASN A 4 22.86 -28.47 -19.42
N LEU A 5 22.44 -28.56 -18.16
CA LEU A 5 21.09 -28.22 -17.71
C LEU A 5 21.16 -27.01 -16.80
N VAL A 6 20.46 -25.92 -17.14
CA VAL A 6 20.30 -24.74 -16.28
C VAL A 6 18.89 -24.76 -15.70
N ILE A 7 18.75 -24.59 -14.38
CA ILE A 7 17.44 -24.53 -13.72
C ILE A 7 17.26 -23.15 -13.10
N VAL A 8 16.18 -22.48 -13.49
CA VAL A 8 15.76 -21.15 -13.02
C VAL A 8 14.38 -21.22 -12.40
N GLU A 9 13.92 -20.16 -11.75
CA GLU A 9 12.61 -20.15 -11.11
C GLU A 9 11.44 -19.72 -12.02
N SER A 10 11.70 -19.09 -13.17
CA SER A 10 10.64 -18.61 -14.05
C SER A 10 10.85 -18.99 -15.53
N THR A 11 9.76 -19.15 -16.27
CA THR A 11 9.81 -19.46 -17.71
C THR A 11 10.31 -18.29 -18.55
N ALA A 12 10.09 -17.06 -18.11
CA ALA A 12 10.58 -15.87 -18.80
C ALA A 12 12.11 -15.83 -18.77
N LYS A 13 12.70 -16.06 -17.57
CA LYS A 13 14.15 -16.21 -17.41
C LYS A 13 14.69 -17.37 -18.24
N ALA A 14 14.02 -18.52 -18.19
CA ALA A 14 14.48 -19.70 -18.94
C ALA A 14 14.67 -19.39 -20.43
N LYS A 15 13.66 -18.78 -21.04
CA LYS A 15 13.71 -18.38 -22.45
C LYS A 15 14.90 -17.45 -22.76
N LYS A 16 15.08 -16.43 -21.93
CA LYS A 16 16.09 -15.39 -22.17
C LYS A 16 17.51 -15.93 -21.98
N ILE A 17 17.72 -16.73 -20.95
CA ILE A 17 19.03 -17.33 -20.65
C ILE A 17 19.39 -18.38 -21.71
N GLU A 18 18.43 -19.20 -22.16
CA GLU A 18 18.66 -20.19 -23.22
C GLU A 18 19.08 -19.51 -24.53
N GLU A 19 18.47 -18.37 -24.88
CA GLU A 19 18.85 -17.54 -26.02
C GLU A 19 20.32 -17.09 -25.95
N PHE A 20 20.80 -16.72 -24.75
CA PHE A 20 22.17 -16.26 -24.54
C PHE A 20 23.22 -17.37 -24.54
N LEU A 21 22.88 -18.54 -23.99
CA LEU A 21 23.82 -19.65 -23.81
C LEU A 21 23.92 -20.54 -25.02
N GLY A 22 22.88 -20.55 -25.89
CA GLY A 22 22.89 -21.34 -27.12
C GLY A 22 22.59 -22.83 -26.92
N LYS A 23 22.86 -23.66 -27.99
CA LYS A 23 22.34 -25.02 -28.12
C LYS A 23 22.94 -26.08 -27.18
N ASP A 24 24.08 -25.79 -26.55
CA ASP A 24 24.73 -26.71 -25.62
C ASP A 24 24.09 -26.70 -24.22
N TYR A 25 23.20 -25.74 -23.98
CA TYR A 25 22.48 -25.55 -22.73
C TYR A 25 20.98 -25.74 -22.93
N LYS A 26 20.37 -26.52 -22.04
CA LYS A 26 18.93 -26.61 -21.90
C LYS A 26 18.55 -25.83 -20.63
N VAL A 27 17.62 -24.89 -20.74
CA VAL A 27 17.16 -24.12 -19.60
C VAL A 27 15.73 -24.54 -19.25
N MET A 28 15.52 -24.90 -17.98
CA MET A 28 14.21 -25.31 -17.46
C MET A 28 13.80 -24.45 -16.28
N SER A 29 12.50 -24.29 -16.08
CA SER A 29 11.95 -23.55 -14.92
C SER A 29 11.43 -24.49 -13.84
N SER A 30 11.71 -24.17 -12.57
CA SER A 30 11.11 -24.83 -11.41
C SER A 30 9.73 -24.24 -11.04
N TYR A 31 9.35 -23.11 -11.67
CA TYR A 31 8.15 -22.36 -11.31
C TYR A 31 8.11 -21.97 -9.82
N GLY A 32 9.23 -21.48 -9.31
CA GLY A 32 9.44 -21.15 -7.90
C GLY A 32 9.80 -22.36 -7.05
N HIS A 33 9.39 -22.38 -5.79
CA HIS A 33 9.66 -23.50 -4.88
C HIS A 33 9.01 -24.80 -5.35
N ILE A 34 9.77 -25.92 -5.29
CA ILE A 34 9.31 -27.27 -5.65
C ILE A 34 8.84 -28.10 -4.46
N ARG A 35 9.16 -27.68 -3.23
CA ARG A 35 8.64 -28.24 -1.98
C ARG A 35 8.29 -27.14 -1.00
N ASP A 36 7.37 -27.39 -0.07
CA ASP A 36 6.93 -26.46 0.96
C ASP A 36 6.52 -27.22 2.24
N LEU A 37 6.32 -26.50 3.32
CA LEU A 37 5.75 -27.05 4.55
C LEU A 37 4.29 -27.50 4.32
N LYS A 38 3.85 -28.59 4.96
CA LYS A 38 2.48 -29.09 4.84
C LYS A 38 1.46 -28.01 5.23
N LYS A 39 0.39 -27.88 4.43
CA LYS A 39 -0.55 -26.76 4.57
C LYS A 39 -1.37 -26.75 5.86
N LYS A 40 -1.68 -27.95 6.43
CA LYS A 40 -2.62 -28.10 7.56
C LYS A 40 -1.95 -28.46 8.88
N GLU A 41 -0.66 -28.70 8.88
CA GLU A 41 0.11 -29.13 10.04
C GLU A 41 1.18 -28.08 10.39
N LEU A 42 1.72 -28.12 11.60
CA LEU A 42 2.86 -27.29 11.98
C LEU A 42 4.04 -27.56 11.05
N SER A 43 4.27 -28.82 10.72
CA SER A 43 5.32 -29.28 9.79
C SER A 43 6.73 -28.88 10.22
N ILE A 44 6.95 -28.85 11.53
CA ILE A 44 8.22 -28.54 12.19
C ILE A 44 8.40 -29.55 13.32
N ASN A 45 9.57 -30.13 13.40
CA ASN A 45 9.94 -30.96 14.55
C ASN A 45 10.26 -30.05 15.74
N GLU A 46 9.43 -30.04 16.76
CA GLU A 46 9.56 -29.14 17.92
C GLU A 46 10.82 -29.42 18.77
N GLN A 47 11.45 -30.59 18.66
CA GLN A 47 12.70 -30.91 19.37
C GLN A 47 13.93 -30.39 18.63
N THR A 48 13.96 -30.50 17.30
CA THR A 48 15.13 -30.10 16.47
C THR A 48 14.95 -28.75 15.81
N MET A 49 13.71 -28.24 15.71
CA MET A 49 13.28 -27.08 14.92
C MET A 49 13.42 -27.28 13.40
N GLU A 50 13.67 -28.50 12.97
CA GLU A 50 13.80 -28.82 11.54
C GLU A 50 12.44 -28.85 10.86
N PRO A 51 12.30 -28.20 9.68
CA PRO A 51 11.08 -28.24 8.90
C PRO A 51 10.89 -29.58 8.17
N ASP A 52 9.64 -30.08 8.19
CA ASP A 52 9.22 -31.27 7.42
C ASP A 52 8.58 -30.79 6.11
N TYR A 53 9.36 -30.89 5.02
CA TYR A 53 8.95 -30.44 3.71
C TYR A 53 8.25 -31.53 2.91
N GLU A 54 7.22 -31.17 2.16
CA GLU A 54 6.56 -32.02 1.16
C GLU A 54 6.62 -31.42 -0.24
N ILE A 55 6.53 -32.28 -1.27
CA ILE A 55 6.35 -31.84 -2.64
C ILE A 55 4.86 -31.70 -2.90
N PRO A 56 4.34 -30.48 -3.15
CA PRO A 56 2.92 -30.28 -3.48
C PRO A 56 2.49 -31.10 -4.68
N ASP A 57 1.24 -31.62 -4.68
CA ASP A 57 0.73 -32.49 -5.74
C ASP A 57 0.87 -31.87 -7.14
N GLU A 58 0.63 -30.56 -7.24
CA GLU A 58 0.78 -29.78 -8.47
C GLU A 58 2.22 -29.73 -9.00
N LYS A 59 3.21 -30.01 -8.17
CA LYS A 59 4.65 -30.01 -8.53
C LYS A 59 5.22 -31.38 -8.86
N LYS A 60 4.55 -32.47 -8.51
CA LYS A 60 5.07 -33.84 -8.67
C LYS A 60 5.45 -34.17 -10.12
N LYS A 61 4.63 -33.75 -11.09
CA LYS A 61 4.90 -33.97 -12.53
C LYS A 61 6.15 -33.19 -12.97
N LEU A 62 6.28 -31.94 -12.58
CA LEU A 62 7.44 -31.10 -12.88
C LEU A 62 8.72 -31.69 -12.27
N VAL A 63 8.67 -32.10 -11.01
CA VAL A 63 9.81 -32.74 -10.33
C VAL A 63 10.26 -34.00 -11.06
N THR A 64 9.31 -34.83 -11.53
CA THR A 64 9.63 -36.04 -12.32
C THR A 64 10.35 -35.67 -13.63
N GLU A 65 9.90 -34.64 -14.33
CA GLU A 65 10.50 -34.16 -15.57
C GLU A 65 11.90 -33.58 -15.33
N LEU A 66 12.06 -32.71 -14.32
CA LEU A 66 13.36 -32.15 -13.93
C LEU A 66 14.35 -33.28 -13.55
N LYS A 67 13.92 -34.26 -12.76
CA LYS A 67 14.75 -35.40 -12.35
C LYS A 67 15.21 -36.26 -13.54
N ALA A 68 14.31 -36.50 -14.47
CA ALA A 68 14.63 -37.26 -15.69
C ALA A 68 15.64 -36.49 -16.59
N THR A 69 15.53 -35.18 -16.66
CA THR A 69 16.43 -34.33 -17.45
C THR A 69 17.79 -34.18 -16.76
N ALA A 70 17.80 -33.96 -15.45
CA ALA A 70 19.03 -33.83 -14.65
C ALA A 70 19.92 -35.08 -14.74
N LYS A 71 19.31 -36.28 -14.75
CA LYS A 71 20.04 -37.57 -14.93
C LYS A 71 20.77 -37.68 -16.27
N LYS A 72 20.30 -36.98 -17.31
CA LYS A 72 20.87 -37.01 -18.66
C LYS A 72 21.93 -35.94 -18.89
N ALA A 73 21.97 -34.92 -18.05
CA ALA A 73 22.90 -33.80 -18.14
C ALA A 73 24.29 -34.20 -17.58
N LYS A 74 25.34 -33.72 -18.21
CA LYS A 74 26.71 -33.84 -17.70
C LYS A 74 26.99 -32.87 -16.56
N LYS A 75 26.47 -31.65 -16.68
CA LYS A 75 26.62 -30.58 -15.69
C LYS A 75 25.27 -29.87 -15.44
N ILE A 76 25.04 -29.51 -14.21
CA ILE A 76 23.81 -28.82 -13.76
C ILE A 76 24.16 -27.47 -13.18
N TRP A 77 23.39 -26.45 -13.58
CA TRP A 77 23.59 -25.09 -13.18
C TRP A 77 22.31 -24.60 -12.47
N LEU A 78 22.43 -24.17 -11.23
CA LEU A 78 21.33 -23.59 -10.47
C LEU A 78 21.43 -22.07 -10.59
N ALA A 79 20.46 -21.46 -11.24
CA ALA A 79 20.47 -20.06 -11.67
C ALA A 79 19.23 -19.29 -11.16
N SER A 80 18.79 -19.60 -9.94
CA SER A 80 17.74 -18.84 -9.26
C SER A 80 18.23 -17.45 -8.82
N ASP A 81 17.30 -16.58 -8.41
CA ASP A 81 17.61 -15.23 -7.95
C ASP A 81 18.69 -15.20 -6.86
N GLU A 82 19.34 -14.08 -6.70
CA GLU A 82 20.49 -13.92 -5.78
C GLU A 82 20.08 -13.75 -4.32
N ASP A 83 18.80 -13.63 -4.03
CA ASP A 83 18.32 -13.47 -2.65
C ASP A 83 18.22 -14.81 -1.88
N ARG A 84 17.89 -14.74 -0.58
CA ARG A 84 17.71 -15.91 0.30
C ARG A 84 16.66 -16.90 -0.23
N GLU A 85 15.62 -16.40 -0.90
CA GLU A 85 14.56 -17.24 -1.46
C GLU A 85 15.10 -18.03 -2.66
N GLY A 86 15.88 -17.39 -3.54
CA GLY A 86 16.53 -18.07 -4.66
C GLY A 86 17.54 -19.11 -4.20
N GLU A 87 18.33 -18.83 -3.15
CA GLU A 87 19.27 -19.78 -2.58
C GLU A 87 18.53 -21.00 -1.99
N ALA A 88 17.41 -20.77 -1.29
CA ALA A 88 16.57 -21.85 -0.77
C ALA A 88 15.92 -22.68 -1.91
N ILE A 89 15.49 -22.06 -3.02
CA ILE A 89 14.99 -22.77 -4.19
C ILE A 89 16.06 -23.70 -4.75
N SER A 90 17.29 -23.21 -4.91
CA SER A 90 18.43 -24.00 -5.38
C SER A 90 18.74 -25.17 -4.45
N TRP A 91 18.75 -24.95 -3.14
CA TRP A 91 18.92 -26.01 -2.14
C TRP A 91 17.80 -27.05 -2.21
N HIS A 92 16.53 -26.63 -2.32
CA HIS A 92 15.42 -27.54 -2.47
C HIS A 92 15.52 -28.39 -3.74
N LEU A 93 16.05 -27.83 -4.84
CA LEU A 93 16.31 -28.55 -6.07
C LEU A 93 17.40 -29.63 -5.85
N CYS A 94 18.50 -29.30 -5.18
CA CYS A 94 19.53 -30.27 -4.85
C CYS A 94 18.97 -31.48 -4.08
N GLU A 95 18.24 -31.20 -3.00
CA GLU A 95 17.66 -32.21 -2.14
C GLU A 95 16.64 -33.11 -2.88
N VAL A 96 15.66 -32.47 -3.55
CA VAL A 96 14.56 -33.21 -4.20
C VAL A 96 15.03 -34.01 -5.41
N LEU A 97 15.93 -33.44 -6.22
CA LEU A 97 16.42 -34.12 -7.42
C LEU A 97 17.57 -35.11 -7.13
N GLY A 98 18.15 -35.03 -5.92
CA GLY A 98 19.33 -35.83 -5.53
C GLY A 98 20.53 -35.48 -6.40
N LEU A 99 20.85 -34.17 -6.49
CA LEU A 99 21.93 -33.70 -7.35
C LEU A 99 23.29 -33.97 -6.71
N ASP A 100 24.21 -34.33 -7.57
CA ASP A 100 25.62 -34.56 -7.22
C ASP A 100 26.34 -33.21 -7.11
N GLU A 101 26.96 -32.93 -5.97
CA GLU A 101 27.67 -31.67 -5.71
C GLU A 101 28.80 -31.41 -6.71
N GLU A 102 29.51 -32.45 -7.16
CA GLU A 102 30.61 -32.32 -8.12
C GLU A 102 30.11 -31.89 -9.51
N LYS A 103 28.84 -32.22 -9.85
CA LYS A 103 28.22 -31.91 -11.15
C LYS A 103 27.35 -30.68 -11.08
N THR A 104 27.11 -30.11 -9.90
CA THR A 104 26.15 -29.03 -9.69
C THR A 104 26.90 -27.78 -9.31
N SER A 105 26.62 -26.71 -10.02
CA SER A 105 27.17 -25.37 -9.75
C SER A 105 26.07 -24.36 -9.55
N ARG A 106 26.25 -23.45 -8.62
CA ARG A 106 25.41 -22.29 -8.39
C ARG A 106 25.99 -21.10 -9.14
N ILE A 107 25.15 -20.41 -9.93
CA ILE A 107 25.50 -19.14 -10.57
C ILE A 107 24.55 -18.04 -10.11
N VAL A 108 25.08 -16.86 -9.92
CA VAL A 108 24.34 -15.66 -9.48
C VAL A 108 24.62 -14.50 -10.43
N PHE A 109 23.63 -13.65 -10.62
CA PHE A 109 23.74 -12.47 -11.47
C PHE A 109 22.71 -11.43 -11.06
N HIS A 110 23.12 -10.16 -11.08
CA HIS A 110 22.26 -9.02 -10.72
C HIS A 110 21.34 -8.58 -11.86
N GLU A 111 21.64 -8.97 -13.09
CA GLU A 111 20.90 -8.61 -14.30
C GLU A 111 20.90 -9.74 -15.32
N ILE A 112 19.85 -9.79 -16.13
CA ILE A 112 19.72 -10.83 -17.19
C ILE A 112 20.17 -10.24 -18.53
N THR A 113 21.48 -10.06 -18.64
CA THR A 113 22.16 -9.66 -19.88
C THR A 113 23.12 -10.74 -20.34
N LYS A 114 23.42 -10.78 -21.64
CA LYS A 114 24.34 -11.80 -22.17
C LYS A 114 25.72 -11.77 -21.52
N PRO A 115 26.36 -10.59 -21.32
CA PRO A 115 27.64 -10.51 -20.62
C PRO A 115 27.58 -11.04 -19.18
N ALA A 116 26.56 -10.63 -18.39
CA ALA A 116 26.40 -11.05 -17.02
C ALA A 116 26.18 -12.58 -16.88
N ILE A 117 25.37 -13.17 -17.76
CA ILE A 117 25.13 -14.61 -17.77
C ILE A 117 26.39 -15.40 -18.16
N LEU A 118 27.15 -14.95 -19.17
CA LEU A 118 28.38 -15.61 -19.56
C LEU A 118 29.47 -15.50 -18.48
N ASP A 119 29.56 -14.36 -17.81
CA ASP A 119 30.47 -14.17 -16.68
C ASP A 119 30.09 -15.08 -15.51
N ALA A 120 28.81 -15.17 -15.15
CA ALA A 120 28.32 -16.06 -14.10
C ALA A 120 28.61 -17.54 -14.36
N ILE A 121 28.54 -18.00 -15.62
CA ILE A 121 28.94 -19.37 -16.01
C ILE A 121 30.45 -19.61 -15.82
N GLN A 122 31.28 -18.58 -16.00
CA GLN A 122 32.73 -18.69 -15.81
C GLN A 122 33.14 -18.64 -14.32
N HIS A 123 32.28 -18.03 -13.47
CA HIS A 123 32.55 -17.83 -12.04
C HIS A 123 31.49 -18.52 -11.16
N PRO A 124 31.30 -19.84 -11.27
CA PRO A 124 30.34 -20.54 -10.44
C PRO A 124 30.80 -20.65 -8.98
N ARG A 125 29.84 -20.81 -8.08
CA ARG A 125 30.09 -21.08 -6.66
C ARG A 125 29.30 -22.28 -6.15
N HIS A 126 29.52 -22.65 -4.91
CA HIS A 126 28.67 -23.59 -4.18
C HIS A 126 27.43 -22.88 -3.62
N LEU A 127 26.46 -23.67 -3.14
CA LEU A 127 25.33 -23.15 -2.38
C LEU A 127 25.83 -22.47 -1.09
N ASP A 128 25.29 -21.31 -0.81
CA ASP A 128 25.50 -20.62 0.47
C ASP A 128 24.50 -21.13 1.51
N MET A 129 24.95 -22.07 2.33
CA MET A 129 24.11 -22.67 3.37
C MET A 129 23.72 -21.68 4.47
N ASN A 130 24.43 -20.58 4.67
CA ASN A 130 24.05 -19.54 5.61
C ASN A 130 22.81 -18.77 5.11
N LEU A 131 22.76 -18.44 3.81
CA LEU A 131 21.57 -17.85 3.18
C LEU A 131 20.39 -18.81 3.25
N VAL A 132 20.60 -20.12 2.96
CA VAL A 132 19.58 -21.16 3.10
C VAL A 132 19.05 -21.19 4.54
N ASN A 133 19.93 -21.23 5.52
CA ASN A 133 19.58 -21.26 6.93
C ASN A 133 18.81 -20.01 7.38
N ALA A 134 19.16 -18.83 6.87
CA ALA A 134 18.44 -17.60 7.14
C ALA A 134 17.01 -17.63 6.59
N GLN A 135 16.82 -18.18 5.40
CA GLN A 135 15.47 -18.38 4.81
C GLN A 135 14.69 -19.42 5.61
N GLN A 136 15.31 -20.54 5.98
CA GLN A 136 14.67 -21.57 6.82
C GLN A 136 14.25 -21.00 8.18
N ALA A 137 15.16 -20.27 8.85
CA ALA A 137 14.85 -19.62 10.13
C ALA A 137 13.62 -18.72 10.03
N ARG A 138 13.54 -17.88 8.98
CA ARG A 138 12.36 -17.06 8.72
C ARG A 138 11.12 -17.92 8.51
N ARG A 139 11.21 -18.95 7.66
CA ARG A 139 10.07 -19.83 7.34
C ARG A 139 9.54 -20.55 8.57
N VAL A 140 10.44 -21.06 9.39
CA VAL A 140 10.13 -21.77 10.65
C VAL A 140 9.50 -20.81 11.66
N LEU A 141 10.09 -19.63 11.90
CA LEU A 141 9.56 -18.65 12.84
C LEU A 141 8.16 -18.17 12.47
N ASP A 142 7.97 -17.76 11.22
CA ASP A 142 6.67 -17.27 10.76
C ASP A 142 5.62 -18.38 10.82
N ARG A 143 6.04 -19.66 10.62
CA ARG A 143 5.17 -20.84 10.79
C ARG A 143 4.79 -21.05 12.25
N LEU A 144 5.77 -21.05 13.16
CA LEU A 144 5.54 -21.21 14.61
C LEU A 144 4.58 -20.13 15.12
N VAL A 145 4.88 -18.87 14.89
CA VAL A 145 4.05 -17.75 15.34
C VAL A 145 2.64 -17.85 14.75
N GLY A 146 2.51 -18.09 13.43
CA GLY A 146 1.21 -18.18 12.76
C GLY A 146 0.35 -19.36 13.25
N PHE A 147 0.95 -20.54 13.41
CA PHE A 147 0.23 -21.75 13.83
C PHE A 147 -0.13 -21.77 15.32
N LYS A 148 0.69 -21.13 16.16
CA LYS A 148 0.42 -21.05 17.60
C LYS A 148 -0.56 -19.92 17.94
N LEU A 149 -0.46 -18.74 17.33
CA LEU A 149 -1.36 -17.61 17.63
C LEU A 149 -2.73 -17.70 16.95
N SER A 150 -2.81 -18.23 15.71
CA SER A 150 -4.09 -18.26 15.00
C SER A 150 -5.17 -19.07 15.72
N PRO A 151 -4.90 -20.28 16.29
CA PRO A 151 -5.87 -21.01 17.11
C PRO A 151 -6.31 -20.25 18.36
N VAL A 152 -5.42 -19.46 18.98
CA VAL A 152 -5.79 -18.59 20.11
C VAL A 152 -6.83 -17.57 19.68
N LEU A 153 -6.61 -16.89 18.54
CA LEU A 153 -7.58 -15.96 17.96
C LEU A 153 -8.91 -16.65 17.64
N TRP A 154 -8.89 -17.89 17.13
CA TRP A 154 -10.11 -18.62 16.81
C TRP A 154 -10.94 -18.91 18.05
N ARG A 155 -10.28 -19.24 19.14
CA ARG A 155 -10.94 -19.57 20.41
C ARG A 155 -11.41 -18.33 21.17
N LYS A 156 -10.60 -17.25 21.16
CA LYS A 156 -10.81 -16.08 22.01
C LYS A 156 -11.55 -14.93 21.31
N VAL A 157 -11.40 -14.80 20.01
CA VAL A 157 -11.97 -13.71 19.23
C VAL A 157 -13.01 -14.23 18.23
N LYS A 158 -12.57 -14.83 17.12
CA LYS A 158 -13.44 -15.33 16.05
C LYS A 158 -12.71 -16.37 15.20
N PRO A 159 -13.42 -17.44 14.72
CA PRO A 159 -12.84 -18.39 13.76
C PRO A 159 -12.31 -17.74 12.49
N ALA A 160 -11.34 -18.39 11.86
CA ALA A 160 -10.70 -18.00 10.60
C ALA A 160 -9.84 -16.72 10.63
N LEU A 161 -9.58 -16.16 11.83
CA LEU A 161 -8.58 -15.10 11.99
C LEU A 161 -7.16 -15.68 11.95
N SER A 162 -6.18 -14.84 11.69
CA SER A 162 -4.78 -15.27 11.68
C SER A 162 -3.88 -14.15 12.18
N ALA A 163 -2.84 -14.53 12.90
CA ALA A 163 -1.77 -13.65 13.32
C ALA A 163 -0.47 -14.00 12.61
N GLY A 164 0.43 -13.05 12.57
CA GLY A 164 1.77 -13.26 12.05
C GLY A 164 2.65 -12.07 12.44
N ARG A 165 3.90 -12.32 12.70
CA ARG A 165 4.86 -11.38 13.27
C ARG A 165 4.86 -10.00 12.58
N VAL A 166 5.17 -9.94 11.30
CA VAL A 166 5.28 -8.66 10.57
C VAL A 166 3.89 -8.06 10.29
N GLN A 167 2.92 -8.87 9.89
CA GLN A 167 1.58 -8.39 9.54
C GLN A 167 0.81 -7.80 10.73
N SER A 168 0.92 -8.41 11.92
CA SER A 168 0.21 -7.91 13.11
C SER A 168 0.78 -6.57 13.55
N VAL A 169 2.09 -6.40 13.45
CA VAL A 169 2.78 -5.14 13.73
C VAL A 169 2.45 -4.06 12.69
N ALA A 170 2.29 -4.42 11.41
CA ALA A 170 1.81 -3.49 10.39
C ALA A 170 0.37 -3.00 10.65
N VAL A 171 -0.52 -3.89 11.12
CA VAL A 171 -1.87 -3.50 11.57
C VAL A 171 -1.80 -2.57 12.78
N ARG A 172 -0.92 -2.86 13.75
CA ARG A 172 -0.69 -2.01 14.93
C ARG A 172 -0.34 -0.57 14.54
N LEU A 173 0.57 -0.35 13.59
CA LEU A 173 0.94 0.98 13.10
C LEU A 173 -0.28 1.76 12.60
N ILE A 174 -1.17 1.09 11.87
CA ILE A 174 -2.37 1.71 11.30
C ILE A 174 -3.39 2.02 12.39
N VAL A 175 -3.60 1.11 13.35
CA VAL A 175 -4.51 1.31 14.50
C VAL A 175 -4.02 2.45 15.40
N GLU A 176 -2.73 2.47 15.73
CA GLU A 176 -2.14 3.54 16.55
C GLU A 176 -2.28 4.90 15.87
N ARG A 177 -2.05 4.98 14.54
CA ARG A 177 -2.25 6.21 13.77
C ARG A 177 -3.70 6.67 13.79
N GLU A 178 -4.67 5.77 13.64
CA GLU A 178 -6.09 6.13 13.70
C GLU A 178 -6.46 6.69 15.07
N ARG A 179 -5.95 6.09 16.16
CA ARG A 179 -6.15 6.56 17.53
C ARG A 179 -5.46 7.89 17.81
N GLU A 180 -4.28 8.10 17.25
CA GLU A 180 -3.57 9.39 17.32
C GLU A 180 -4.41 10.50 16.68
N ILE A 181 -4.99 10.25 15.51
CA ILE A 181 -5.88 11.19 14.81
C ILE A 181 -7.15 11.46 15.62
N GLN A 182 -7.77 10.43 16.19
CA GLN A 182 -8.99 10.59 17.01
C GLN A 182 -8.77 11.40 18.30
N LYS A 183 -7.58 11.28 18.89
CA LYS A 183 -7.21 12.03 20.09
C LYS A 183 -6.74 13.46 19.79
N PHE A 184 -6.41 13.74 18.54
CA PHE A 184 -5.87 15.03 18.13
C PHE A 184 -6.92 16.12 18.29
N LYS A 185 -6.52 17.21 18.95
CA LYS A 185 -7.34 18.43 19.09
C LYS A 185 -6.72 19.51 18.21
N SER A 186 -7.48 19.96 17.23
CA SER A 186 -7.05 21.04 16.36
C SER A 186 -7.11 22.36 17.11
N GLU A 187 -6.02 23.13 17.06
CA GLU A 187 -5.90 24.47 17.61
C GLU A 187 -5.85 25.48 16.47
N SER A 188 -6.58 26.59 16.59
CA SER A 188 -6.52 27.69 15.64
C SER A 188 -5.35 28.62 15.93
N TYR A 189 -4.83 29.24 14.89
CA TYR A 189 -3.83 30.29 14.92
C TYR A 189 -3.98 31.17 13.68
N TYR A 190 -3.49 32.38 13.73
CA TYR A 190 -3.53 33.29 12.59
C TYR A 190 -2.17 33.43 11.95
N ARG A 191 -2.16 33.28 10.62
CA ARG A 191 -1.01 33.51 9.76
C ARG A 191 -1.23 34.81 8.99
N VAL A 192 -0.28 35.74 9.09
CA VAL A 192 -0.39 37.04 8.47
C VAL A 192 0.49 37.14 7.25
N SER A 193 -0.07 37.53 6.14
CA SER A 193 0.63 37.79 4.87
C SER A 193 0.36 39.22 4.40
N ALA A 194 1.31 39.79 3.67
CA ALA A 194 1.18 41.11 3.11
C ALA A 194 1.53 41.11 1.61
N ILE A 195 0.87 42.01 0.92
CA ILE A 195 1.19 42.35 -0.46
C ILE A 195 1.68 43.79 -0.45
N PHE A 196 2.91 43.97 -0.86
CA PHE A 196 3.53 45.28 -1.00
C PHE A 196 3.74 45.60 -2.48
N ALA A 197 3.91 46.87 -2.80
CA ALA A 197 4.36 47.33 -4.08
C ALA A 197 5.70 48.08 -3.90
N LEU A 198 6.71 47.63 -4.66
CA LEU A 198 7.94 48.36 -4.86
C LEU A 198 7.77 49.25 -6.11
N ILE A 199 7.90 50.58 -5.92
CA ILE A 199 7.81 51.52 -7.02
C ILE A 199 9.25 51.81 -7.51
N ASN A 200 9.55 51.51 -8.75
CA ASN A 200 10.85 51.83 -9.34
C ASN A 200 10.92 53.29 -9.76
N GLU A 201 12.13 53.75 -10.15
CA GLU A 201 12.39 55.12 -10.59
C GLU A 201 11.53 55.57 -11.77
N ASN A 202 11.01 54.64 -12.57
CA ASN A 202 10.14 54.88 -13.73
C ASN A 202 8.64 54.84 -13.35
N GLY A 203 8.28 54.75 -12.06
CA GLY A 203 6.91 54.76 -11.57
C GLY A 203 6.19 53.39 -11.73
N ASN A 204 6.87 52.33 -12.19
CA ASN A 204 6.27 51.01 -12.32
C ASN A 204 6.23 50.30 -10.94
N ALA A 205 5.07 49.78 -10.59
CA ALA A 205 4.87 49.05 -9.35
C ALA A 205 5.06 47.52 -9.53
N THR A 206 5.98 46.92 -8.80
CA THR A 206 6.18 45.47 -8.76
C THR A 206 5.66 44.91 -7.43
N GLU A 207 4.86 43.87 -7.51
CA GLU A 207 4.24 43.24 -6.35
C GLU A 207 5.23 42.35 -5.57
N VAL A 208 5.26 42.50 -4.26
CA VAL A 208 6.07 41.69 -3.33
C VAL A 208 5.17 41.06 -2.30
N LYS A 209 5.14 39.73 -2.26
CA LYS A 209 4.42 38.97 -1.22
C LYS A 209 5.36 38.62 -0.07
N ALA A 210 4.91 38.86 1.14
CA ALA A 210 5.68 38.56 2.34
C ALA A 210 4.79 37.98 3.45
N GLU A 211 5.37 37.19 4.34
CA GLU A 211 4.71 36.66 5.52
C GLU A 211 5.29 37.27 6.78
N LEU A 212 4.44 37.45 7.79
CA LEU A 212 4.90 37.87 9.11
C LEU A 212 5.68 36.74 9.78
N ASP A 213 6.78 37.07 10.44
CA ASP A 213 7.64 36.11 11.16
C ASP A 213 6.98 35.58 12.44
N LYS A 214 5.81 36.12 12.83
CA LYS A 214 5.02 35.75 14.02
C LYS A 214 3.65 35.18 13.64
N ARG A 215 3.20 34.20 14.39
CA ARG A 215 1.83 33.70 14.36
C ARG A 215 1.09 34.20 15.59
N PHE A 216 -0.14 34.66 15.41
CA PHE A 216 -1.00 35.05 16.50
C PHE A 216 -1.91 33.90 16.93
N LYS A 217 -2.24 33.85 18.21
CA LYS A 217 -3.11 32.81 18.77
C LYS A 217 -4.57 33.22 18.83
N THR A 218 -4.84 34.52 19.00
CA THR A 218 -6.19 35.02 19.14
C THR A 218 -6.51 36.09 18.10
N HIS A 219 -7.81 36.34 17.92
CA HIS A 219 -8.30 37.36 17.00
C HIS A 219 -7.96 38.77 17.51
N GLU A 220 -8.00 39.00 18.83
CA GLU A 220 -7.67 40.28 19.44
C GLU A 220 -6.22 40.69 19.17
N GLU A 221 -5.30 39.73 19.21
CA GLU A 221 -3.90 39.98 18.84
C GLU A 221 -3.77 40.43 17.38
N VAL A 222 -4.54 39.78 16.47
CA VAL A 222 -4.60 40.15 15.06
C VAL A 222 -5.15 41.54 14.84
N GLU A 223 -6.28 41.88 15.48
CA GLU A 223 -6.86 43.20 15.37
C GLU A 223 -5.90 44.28 15.85
N ALA A 224 -5.28 44.08 17.02
CA ALA A 224 -4.29 45.01 17.55
C ALA A 224 -3.08 45.21 16.61
N PHE A 225 -2.63 44.13 15.97
CA PHE A 225 -1.55 44.20 14.97
C PHE A 225 -1.98 44.95 13.70
N LEU A 226 -3.15 44.62 13.14
CA LEU A 226 -3.67 45.31 11.94
C LEU A 226 -3.92 46.80 12.19
N GLU A 227 -4.38 47.18 13.40
CA GLU A 227 -4.53 48.58 13.79
C GLU A 227 -3.19 49.33 13.78
N LYS A 228 -2.12 48.77 14.32
CA LYS A 228 -0.76 49.32 14.25
C LYS A 228 -0.29 49.49 12.81
N CYS A 229 -0.64 48.53 11.92
CA CYS A 229 -0.23 48.56 10.51
C CYS A 229 -0.97 49.63 9.68
N LYS A 230 -2.01 50.30 10.17
CA LYS A 230 -2.75 51.31 9.40
C LYS A 230 -1.87 52.49 8.97
N ASP A 231 -1.06 52.98 9.86
CA ASP A 231 -0.22 54.16 9.67
C ASP A 231 1.28 53.79 9.58
N ALA A 232 1.61 52.51 9.62
CA ALA A 232 2.98 52.03 9.61
C ALA A 232 3.66 52.23 8.28
N LYS A 233 4.97 52.53 8.32
CA LYS A 233 5.88 52.48 7.18
C LYS A 233 6.60 51.17 7.10
N PHE A 234 6.78 50.69 5.88
CA PHE A 234 7.40 49.42 5.60
C PHE A 234 8.69 49.65 4.81
N THR A 235 9.83 49.27 5.37
CA THR A 235 11.13 49.48 4.77
C THR A 235 11.93 48.20 4.72
N VAL A 236 12.69 47.99 3.66
CA VAL A 236 13.59 46.85 3.54
C VAL A 236 14.75 47.03 4.52
N GLU A 237 14.77 46.16 5.55
CA GLU A 237 15.81 46.16 6.57
C GLU A 237 17.04 45.37 6.14
N ALA A 238 16.84 44.22 5.50
CA ALA A 238 17.91 43.34 5.08
C ALA A 238 17.56 42.58 3.80
N VAL A 239 18.55 42.38 2.95
CA VAL A 239 18.46 41.54 1.77
C VAL A 239 19.55 40.48 1.85
N ASN A 240 19.18 39.26 2.16
CA ASN A 240 20.10 38.13 2.31
C ASN A 240 20.01 37.21 1.12
N LYS A 241 21.06 37.13 0.34
CA LYS A 241 21.21 36.18 -0.76
C LYS A 241 22.12 35.04 -0.32
N LYS A 242 21.65 33.82 -0.45
CA LYS A 242 22.43 32.62 -0.10
C LYS A 242 22.38 31.63 -1.26
N PRO A 243 23.53 31.15 -1.73
CA PRO A 243 23.53 30.01 -2.64
C PRO A 243 23.08 28.76 -1.92
N LEU A 244 22.18 28.03 -2.52
CA LEU A 244 21.66 26.73 -2.04
C LEU A 244 21.97 25.69 -3.13
N LYS A 245 22.45 24.53 -2.72
CA LYS A 245 22.59 23.38 -3.60
C LYS A 245 21.56 22.33 -3.22
N ARG A 246 20.83 21.82 -4.22
CA ARG A 246 20.00 20.61 -4.06
C ARG A 246 20.73 19.46 -4.73
N THR A 247 20.97 18.39 -3.99
CA THR A 247 21.59 17.17 -4.49
C THR A 247 20.54 16.18 -4.98
N PRO A 248 20.83 15.37 -6.00
CA PRO A 248 19.92 14.33 -6.43
C PRO A 248 19.80 13.21 -5.41
N ALA A 249 18.63 12.60 -5.35
CA ALA A 249 18.39 11.43 -4.54
C ALA A 249 19.14 10.19 -5.11
N PRO A 250 19.50 9.22 -4.25
CA PRO A 250 20.15 7.98 -4.68
C PRO A 250 19.32 7.18 -5.69
N PRO A 251 19.90 6.23 -6.42
CA PRO A 251 19.18 5.26 -7.22
C PRO A 251 18.15 4.50 -6.38
N PHE A 252 17.18 3.86 -7.01
CA PHE A 252 16.10 3.18 -6.31
C PHE A 252 16.54 1.94 -5.55
N THR A 253 16.08 1.83 -4.31
CA THR A 253 15.88 0.57 -3.59
C THR A 253 14.47 0.06 -3.86
N THR A 254 14.13 -1.16 -3.41
CA THR A 254 12.75 -1.69 -3.46
C THR A 254 11.76 -0.74 -2.79
N SER A 255 12.09 -0.25 -1.61
CA SER A 255 11.23 0.65 -0.83
C SER A 255 10.99 1.97 -1.55
N THR A 256 12.05 2.64 -1.98
CA THR A 256 11.93 3.95 -2.65
C THR A 256 11.25 3.85 -4.01
N LEU A 257 11.45 2.74 -4.76
CA LEU A 257 10.70 2.47 -5.98
C LEU A 257 9.20 2.31 -5.73
N GLN A 258 8.83 1.55 -4.71
CA GLN A 258 7.43 1.36 -4.33
C GLN A 258 6.76 2.69 -3.95
N GLN A 259 7.47 3.54 -3.20
CA GLN A 259 6.98 4.86 -2.78
C GLN A 259 6.77 5.79 -3.99
N GLU A 260 7.78 5.94 -4.84
CA GLU A 260 7.70 6.85 -5.99
C GLU A 260 6.73 6.36 -7.07
N ALA A 261 6.65 5.05 -7.31
CA ALA A 261 5.67 4.48 -8.22
C ALA A 261 4.23 4.70 -7.73
N ALA A 262 3.99 4.62 -6.42
CA ALA A 262 2.69 4.92 -5.86
C ALA A 262 2.31 6.40 -6.02
N ARG A 263 3.25 7.33 -5.74
CA ARG A 263 3.03 8.77 -5.83
C ARG A 263 2.88 9.26 -7.27
N LYS A 264 3.83 8.90 -8.16
CA LYS A 264 3.88 9.42 -9.53
C LYS A 264 3.04 8.65 -10.53
N LEU A 265 2.91 7.34 -10.36
CA LEU A 265 2.23 6.46 -11.31
C LEU A 265 0.87 5.98 -10.84
N GLY A 266 0.55 6.13 -9.54
CA GLY A 266 -0.66 5.62 -8.91
C GLY A 266 -0.68 4.09 -8.80
N PHE A 267 0.48 3.42 -8.82
CA PHE A 267 0.57 1.98 -8.73
C PHE A 267 0.47 1.53 -7.27
N THR A 268 -0.18 0.41 -7.02
CA THR A 268 -0.08 -0.25 -5.71
C THR A 268 1.32 -0.84 -5.52
N VAL A 269 1.71 -1.06 -4.27
CA VAL A 269 3.01 -1.68 -3.95
C VAL A 269 3.15 -3.05 -4.63
N SER A 270 2.11 -3.88 -4.60
CA SER A 270 2.10 -5.18 -5.27
C SER A 270 2.16 -5.07 -6.79
N GLN A 271 1.47 -4.11 -7.38
CA GLN A 271 1.52 -3.87 -8.82
C GLN A 271 2.92 -3.43 -9.26
N THR A 272 3.56 -2.54 -8.49
CA THR A 272 4.94 -2.11 -8.74
C THR A 272 5.88 -3.30 -8.79
N MET A 273 5.82 -4.19 -7.78
CA MET A 273 6.69 -5.37 -7.73
C MET A 273 6.41 -6.38 -8.85
N MET A 274 5.16 -6.56 -9.22
CA MET A 274 4.79 -7.45 -10.35
C MET A 274 5.36 -6.93 -11.68
N ILE A 275 5.31 -5.62 -11.90
CA ILE A 275 5.85 -4.99 -13.12
C ILE A 275 7.37 -5.02 -13.09
N ALA A 276 8.00 -4.67 -11.96
CA ALA A 276 9.45 -4.72 -11.79
C ALA A 276 10.01 -6.14 -12.02
N GLN A 277 9.32 -7.18 -11.54
CA GLN A 277 9.68 -8.57 -11.80
C GLN A 277 9.71 -8.87 -13.30
N LYS A 278 8.71 -8.42 -14.05
CA LYS A 278 8.66 -8.61 -15.51
C LYS A 278 9.78 -7.86 -16.23
N LEU A 279 10.09 -6.63 -15.79
CA LEU A 279 11.19 -5.85 -16.35
C LEU A 279 12.54 -6.53 -16.10
N TYR A 280 12.76 -7.07 -14.90
CA TYR A 280 13.94 -7.85 -14.58
C TYR A 280 14.05 -9.13 -15.41
N GLU A 281 13.00 -9.95 -15.43
CA GLU A 281 12.97 -11.21 -16.17
C GLU A 281 13.16 -11.02 -17.69
N SER A 282 12.75 -9.87 -18.22
CA SER A 282 13.01 -9.50 -19.62
C SER A 282 14.38 -8.85 -19.86
N GLY A 283 15.20 -8.72 -18.82
CA GLY A 283 16.55 -8.16 -18.90
C GLY A 283 16.59 -6.65 -19.10
N ARG A 284 15.58 -5.91 -18.64
CA ARG A 284 15.47 -4.45 -18.80
C ARG A 284 16.00 -3.66 -17.61
N ILE A 285 15.92 -4.25 -16.41
CA ILE A 285 16.43 -3.66 -15.17
C ILE A 285 17.23 -4.70 -14.37
N THR A 286 18.01 -4.23 -13.40
CA THR A 286 18.66 -5.06 -12.37
C THR A 286 17.63 -5.69 -11.44
N TYR A 287 18.08 -6.59 -10.58
CA TYR A 287 17.23 -7.27 -9.61
C TYR A 287 16.49 -6.28 -8.72
N MET A 288 15.17 -6.44 -8.61
CA MET A 288 14.28 -5.45 -8.01
C MET A 288 14.08 -5.60 -6.50
N ARG A 289 14.58 -6.67 -5.88
CA ARG A 289 14.54 -6.85 -4.42
C ARG A 289 15.89 -6.52 -3.81
N THR A 290 16.16 -5.25 -3.62
CA THR A 290 17.40 -4.74 -3.07
C THR A 290 17.15 -3.57 -2.13
N ASP A 291 17.96 -3.45 -1.12
CA ASP A 291 18.07 -2.28 -0.24
C ASP A 291 19.35 -1.48 -0.53
N SER A 292 20.13 -1.90 -1.52
CA SER A 292 21.34 -1.22 -1.96
C SER A 292 21.04 -0.01 -2.86
N VAL A 293 21.82 1.03 -2.69
CA VAL A 293 21.86 2.22 -3.56
C VAL A 293 23.13 2.28 -4.41
N ASN A 294 23.96 1.22 -4.37
CA ASN A 294 25.22 1.17 -5.10
C ASN A 294 24.97 0.99 -6.62
N LEU A 295 25.82 1.61 -7.43
CA LEU A 295 25.86 1.39 -8.88
C LEU A 295 27.22 0.82 -9.27
N SER A 296 27.23 -0.12 -10.21
CA SER A 296 28.47 -0.64 -10.79
C SER A 296 29.21 0.45 -11.58
N THR A 297 30.52 0.28 -11.71
CA THR A 297 31.35 1.17 -12.53
C THR A 297 30.88 1.20 -13.98
N LEU A 298 30.37 0.08 -14.48
CA LEU A 298 29.80 0.01 -15.84
C LEU A 298 28.59 0.96 -15.96
N CYS A 299 27.68 0.93 -15.01
CA CYS A 299 26.50 1.78 -15.00
C CYS A 299 26.86 3.27 -14.84
N THR A 300 27.78 3.60 -13.93
CA THR A 300 28.17 5.00 -13.73
C THR A 300 28.85 5.58 -14.95
N ASN A 301 29.70 4.82 -15.66
CA ASN A 301 30.34 5.25 -16.90
C ASN A 301 29.30 5.41 -18.03
N ALA A 302 28.42 4.44 -18.22
CA ALA A 302 27.36 4.52 -19.23
C ALA A 302 26.40 5.69 -18.95
N SER A 303 26.08 5.96 -17.69
CA SER A 303 25.28 7.12 -17.28
C SER A 303 25.97 8.42 -17.59
N LYS A 304 27.28 8.52 -17.31
CA LYS A 304 28.12 9.69 -17.64
C LYS A 304 28.09 9.99 -19.14
N ASP A 305 28.32 8.95 -19.96
CA ASP A 305 28.36 9.10 -21.42
C ASP A 305 27.00 9.56 -21.96
N GLU A 306 25.90 8.99 -21.47
CA GLU A 306 24.55 9.39 -21.88
C GLU A 306 24.20 10.82 -21.41
N ILE A 307 24.58 11.21 -20.20
CA ILE A 307 24.38 12.57 -19.69
C ILE A 307 25.14 13.58 -20.57
N ILE A 308 26.41 13.35 -20.87
CA ILE A 308 27.22 14.24 -21.69
C ILE A 308 26.61 14.35 -23.08
N LYS A 309 26.19 13.27 -23.69
CA LYS A 309 25.61 13.22 -25.02
C LYS A 309 24.29 13.99 -25.11
N VAL A 310 23.40 13.87 -24.10
CA VAL A 310 22.02 14.39 -24.16
C VAL A 310 21.91 15.78 -23.55
N TYR A 311 22.64 16.06 -22.47
CA TYR A 311 22.49 17.29 -21.67
C TYR A 311 23.72 18.19 -21.67
N GLY A 312 24.89 17.66 -21.95
CA GLY A 312 26.16 18.40 -21.89
C GLY A 312 27.05 17.98 -20.72
N SER A 313 28.32 18.26 -20.81
CA SER A 313 29.34 17.89 -19.83
C SER A 313 29.12 18.53 -18.44
N GLU A 314 28.58 19.73 -18.42
CA GLU A 314 28.25 20.49 -17.19
C GLU A 314 27.17 19.85 -16.35
N TYR A 315 26.31 18.96 -16.92
CA TYR A 315 25.31 18.21 -16.21
C TYR A 315 25.84 16.89 -15.61
N SER A 316 27.05 16.47 -15.95
CA SER A 316 27.61 15.20 -15.49
C SER A 316 28.40 15.38 -14.20
N GLN A 317 27.97 14.67 -13.15
CA GLN A 317 28.69 14.58 -11.88
C GLN A 317 28.52 13.17 -11.30
N PRO A 318 29.33 12.19 -11.74
CA PRO A 318 29.27 10.84 -11.23
C PRO A 318 29.43 10.78 -9.71
N ARG A 319 28.60 10.00 -9.03
CA ARG A 319 28.59 9.85 -7.57
C ARG A 319 28.56 8.39 -7.19
N ALA A 320 29.30 8.05 -6.14
CA ALA A 320 29.13 6.81 -5.40
C ALA A 320 28.16 7.05 -4.23
N TYR A 321 27.19 6.21 -4.10
CA TYR A 321 26.27 6.18 -2.96
C TYR A 321 26.62 4.99 -2.08
N HIS A 322 26.51 5.16 -0.78
CA HIS A 322 26.74 4.11 0.20
C HIS A 322 25.44 3.79 0.92
N THR A 323 25.15 2.53 1.09
CA THR A 323 23.98 2.06 1.80
C THR A 323 24.18 2.23 3.31
N HIS A 324 23.25 2.93 3.96
CA HIS A 324 23.29 3.17 5.41
C HIS A 324 22.44 2.20 6.23
N SER A 325 21.68 1.30 5.58
CA SER A 325 20.85 0.34 6.29
C SER A 325 21.70 -0.72 6.98
N LYS A 326 21.47 -0.91 8.29
CA LYS A 326 22.08 -2.02 9.03
C LYS A 326 21.57 -3.34 8.45
N GLY A 327 22.48 -4.20 8.00
CA GLY A 327 22.14 -5.49 7.37
C GLY A 327 21.87 -5.42 5.86
N ALA A 328 22.23 -4.32 5.19
CA ALA A 328 22.23 -4.27 3.74
C ALA A 328 23.28 -5.25 3.18
N GLN A 329 22.86 -6.03 2.18
CA GLN A 329 23.80 -6.87 1.44
C GLN A 329 24.57 -5.96 0.47
N GLU A 330 25.77 -5.52 0.85
CA GLU A 330 26.60 -4.59 0.08
C GLU A 330 26.96 -5.11 -1.34
N ALA A 331 26.83 -6.41 -1.58
CA ALA A 331 27.08 -7.03 -2.87
C ALA A 331 26.00 -6.71 -3.93
N HIS A 332 24.83 -6.21 -3.54
CA HIS A 332 23.73 -5.92 -4.46
C HIS A 332 23.86 -4.53 -5.08
N GLU A 333 23.42 -4.41 -6.34
CA GLU A 333 23.22 -3.11 -6.98
C GLU A 333 21.84 -2.53 -6.66
N ALA A 334 21.70 -1.22 -6.86
CA ALA A 334 20.42 -0.54 -6.89
C ALA A 334 19.56 -1.00 -8.09
N ILE A 335 18.26 -0.69 -8.06
CA ILE A 335 17.36 -0.91 -9.18
C ILE A 335 17.66 0.13 -10.26
N ARG A 336 18.18 -0.32 -11.40
CA ARG A 336 18.59 0.52 -12.52
C ARG A 336 18.29 -0.16 -13.87
N PRO A 337 18.23 0.60 -14.97
CA PRO A 337 18.22 0.01 -16.32
C PRO A 337 19.50 -0.82 -16.56
N THR A 338 19.39 -1.89 -17.33
CA THR A 338 20.56 -2.67 -17.78
C THR A 338 21.39 -1.92 -18.78
N TYR A 339 20.75 -1.13 -19.65
CA TYR A 339 21.38 -0.31 -20.69
C TYR A 339 20.93 1.13 -20.57
N MET A 340 21.85 2.03 -20.19
CA MET A 340 21.55 3.45 -19.94
C MET A 340 21.22 4.26 -21.20
N ASN A 341 21.63 3.80 -22.35
CA ASN A 341 21.30 4.39 -23.66
C ASN A 341 19.89 4.05 -24.17
N GLU A 342 19.19 3.11 -23.51
CA GLU A 342 17.79 2.79 -23.81
C GLU A 342 16.88 3.64 -22.91
N THR A 343 16.42 4.80 -23.41
CA THR A 343 15.55 5.73 -22.67
C THR A 343 14.10 5.23 -22.57
N SER A 344 13.71 4.30 -23.44
CA SER A 344 12.38 3.68 -23.49
C SER A 344 12.48 2.23 -23.92
N ILE A 345 11.45 1.45 -23.62
CA ILE A 345 11.36 0.03 -23.95
C ILE A 345 10.05 -0.29 -24.67
N ASP A 346 10.02 -1.43 -25.36
CA ASP A 346 8.77 -2.03 -25.81
C ASP A 346 8.09 -2.77 -24.66
N GLY A 347 6.74 -2.74 -24.65
CA GLY A 347 5.95 -3.37 -23.61
C GLY A 347 4.62 -2.66 -23.38
N THR A 348 3.93 -3.06 -22.31
CA THR A 348 2.68 -2.43 -21.88
C THR A 348 2.92 -0.99 -21.40
N SER A 349 1.88 -0.16 -21.39
CA SER A 349 1.96 1.20 -20.86
C SER A 349 2.48 1.24 -19.41
N GLN A 350 2.14 0.25 -18.60
CA GLN A 350 2.61 0.15 -17.21
C GLN A 350 4.11 -0.16 -17.13
N GLU A 351 4.59 -1.10 -17.94
CA GLU A 351 6.02 -1.43 -18.03
C GLU A 351 6.85 -0.23 -18.49
N LYS A 352 6.38 0.47 -19.54
CA LYS A 352 7.04 1.69 -20.06
C LYS A 352 7.14 2.78 -18.99
N ARG A 353 6.04 3.05 -18.28
CA ARG A 353 6.00 4.09 -17.24
C ARG A 353 6.91 3.76 -16.04
N LEU A 354 6.95 2.50 -15.59
CA LEU A 354 7.82 2.11 -14.50
C LEU A 354 9.30 2.14 -14.91
N TYR A 355 9.61 1.66 -16.13
CA TYR A 355 10.96 1.72 -16.67
C TYR A 355 11.46 3.16 -16.79
N GLU A 356 10.65 4.06 -17.34
CA GLU A 356 10.97 5.49 -17.47
C GLU A 356 11.26 6.14 -16.10
N LEU A 357 10.46 5.78 -15.07
CA LEU A 357 10.69 6.26 -13.72
C LEU A 357 12.05 5.80 -13.18
N ILE A 358 12.40 4.52 -13.37
CA ILE A 358 13.68 3.94 -12.96
C ILE A 358 14.83 4.60 -13.72
N TRP A 359 14.70 4.75 -15.04
CA TRP A 359 15.72 5.39 -15.88
C TRP A 359 16.00 6.83 -15.44
N LYS A 360 14.94 7.63 -15.29
CA LYS A 360 15.04 9.03 -14.86
C LYS A 360 15.73 9.18 -13.50
N ARG A 361 15.38 8.32 -12.55
CA ARG A 361 16.01 8.34 -11.22
C ARG A 361 17.49 7.98 -11.27
N THR A 362 17.84 6.97 -12.06
CA THR A 362 19.23 6.52 -12.21
C THR A 362 20.09 7.61 -12.87
N ILE A 363 19.65 8.17 -13.98
CA ILE A 363 20.35 9.27 -14.67
C ILE A 363 20.48 10.49 -13.74
N ALA A 364 19.39 10.91 -13.11
CA ALA A 364 19.39 12.07 -12.22
C ALA A 364 20.38 11.90 -11.06
N SER A 365 20.53 10.69 -10.54
CA SER A 365 21.49 10.39 -9.46
C SER A 365 22.96 10.67 -9.86
N GLN A 366 23.27 10.64 -11.14
CA GLN A 366 24.62 10.84 -11.69
C GLN A 366 24.79 12.24 -12.32
N MET A 367 23.75 13.10 -12.22
CA MET A 367 23.78 14.47 -12.71
C MET A 367 24.29 15.46 -11.67
N ALA A 368 24.70 16.64 -12.13
CA ALA A 368 25.15 17.74 -11.29
C ALA A 368 24.05 18.27 -10.38
N ASP A 369 24.46 18.84 -9.23
CA ASP A 369 23.57 19.48 -8.28
C ASP A 369 22.81 20.65 -8.96
N ALA A 370 21.57 20.83 -8.56
CA ALA A 370 20.86 22.06 -8.89
C ALA A 370 21.38 23.20 -8.01
N GLN A 371 21.67 24.33 -8.64
CA GLN A 371 22.09 25.55 -7.97
C GLN A 371 20.93 26.53 -7.90
N ILE A 372 20.66 27.03 -6.72
CA ILE A 372 19.55 27.90 -6.43
C ILE A 372 20.07 29.11 -5.66
N GLU A 373 19.71 30.29 -6.08
CA GLU A 373 19.89 31.49 -5.26
C GLU A 373 18.62 31.69 -4.42
N LYS A 374 18.72 31.55 -3.12
CA LYS A 374 17.65 31.88 -2.19
C LYS A 374 17.83 33.33 -1.72
N THR A 375 16.83 34.17 -1.98
CA THR A 375 16.75 35.52 -1.50
C THR A 375 15.75 35.61 -0.37
N THR A 376 16.19 36.10 0.78
CA THR A 376 15.31 36.40 1.94
C THR A 376 15.39 37.88 2.23
N ILE A 377 14.26 38.57 2.18
CA ILE A 377 14.14 40.01 2.43
C ILE A 377 13.34 40.22 3.70
N ASN A 378 13.96 40.89 4.67
CA ASN A 378 13.29 41.31 5.88
C ASN A 378 12.73 42.72 5.68
N ILE A 379 11.47 42.90 5.95
CA ILE A 379 10.74 44.16 5.84
C ILE A 379 10.37 44.61 7.26
N HIS A 380 10.97 45.69 7.68
CA HIS A 380 10.73 46.34 8.96
C HIS A 380 9.41 47.11 8.96
N ILE A 381 8.73 47.08 10.10
CA ILE A 381 7.50 47.85 10.39
C ILE A 381 7.87 48.86 11.48
N ASP A 382 7.74 50.15 11.23
CA ASP A 382 8.32 51.20 12.06
C ASP A 382 7.73 51.31 13.46
N ASN A 383 6.57 50.72 13.74
CA ASN A 383 5.85 50.85 15.01
C ASN A 383 5.64 49.53 15.75
N THR A 384 6.35 48.45 15.34
CA THR A 384 6.24 47.11 15.95
C THR A 384 7.55 46.33 15.81
N GLU A 385 7.79 45.35 16.67
CA GLU A 385 8.98 44.50 16.65
C GLU A 385 8.90 43.38 15.61
N GLU A 386 7.70 43.01 15.15
CA GLU A 386 7.46 42.00 14.16
C GLU A 386 7.94 42.47 12.78
N LYS A 387 8.32 41.49 11.89
CA LYS A 387 8.82 41.75 10.56
C LYS A 387 8.09 40.93 9.54
N PHE A 388 7.91 41.49 8.34
CA PHE A 388 7.52 40.68 7.20
C PHE A 388 8.76 40.10 6.53
N VAL A 389 8.65 38.84 6.11
CA VAL A 389 9.72 38.12 5.41
C VAL A 389 9.23 37.72 4.03
N ALA A 390 9.89 38.23 3.00
CA ALA A 390 9.67 37.79 1.62
C ALA A 390 10.77 36.80 1.23
N ASN A 391 10.37 35.63 0.75
CA ASN A 391 11.29 34.60 0.29
C ASN A 391 11.13 34.42 -1.23
N GLY A 392 12.27 34.37 -1.94
CA GLY A 392 12.33 34.06 -3.34
C GLY A 392 13.42 33.03 -3.63
N GLU A 393 13.20 32.21 -4.62
CA GLU A 393 14.20 31.24 -5.10
C GLU A 393 14.34 31.37 -6.62
N VAL A 394 15.57 31.46 -7.08
CA VAL A 394 15.89 31.47 -8.50
C VAL A 394 16.81 30.29 -8.79
N ILE A 395 16.40 29.40 -9.69
CA ILE A 395 17.23 28.32 -10.16
C ILE A 395 18.25 28.90 -11.12
N THR A 396 19.50 28.97 -10.72
CA THR A 396 20.61 29.47 -11.53
C THR A 396 21.19 28.39 -12.44
N PHE A 397 21.10 27.13 -12.02
CA PHE A 397 21.43 25.96 -12.80
C PHE A 397 20.52 24.80 -12.38
N ASP A 398 19.78 24.24 -13.32
CA ASP A 398 18.74 23.23 -13.01
C ASP A 398 19.32 21.85 -12.67
N GLY A 399 20.53 21.50 -13.14
CA GLY A 399 21.18 20.24 -12.83
C GLY A 399 20.26 19.04 -13.02
N PHE A 400 20.21 18.15 -12.03
CA PHE A 400 19.38 16.94 -12.07
C PHE A 400 17.86 17.21 -12.11
N ILE A 401 17.41 18.39 -11.66
CA ILE A 401 15.98 18.76 -11.64
C ILE A 401 15.40 18.80 -13.06
N LYS A 402 16.25 19.04 -14.08
CA LYS A 402 15.87 18.97 -15.49
C LYS A 402 15.23 17.64 -15.88
N VAL A 403 15.65 16.54 -15.24
CA VAL A 403 15.19 15.18 -15.56
C VAL A 403 14.23 14.63 -14.53
N TYR A 404 14.49 14.89 -13.24
CA TYR A 404 13.78 14.24 -12.17
C TYR A 404 13.64 15.11 -10.91
N ARG A 405 12.42 15.12 -10.36
CA ARG A 405 12.12 15.64 -9.02
C ARG A 405 11.49 14.56 -8.20
N GLU A 406 11.91 14.40 -6.95
CA GLU A 406 11.31 13.48 -5.99
C GLU A 406 9.94 14.00 -5.54
N SER A 407 9.00 13.10 -5.26
CA SER A 407 7.68 13.44 -4.72
C SER A 407 7.70 13.39 -3.21
N THR A 408 6.89 14.23 -2.55
CA THR A 408 6.66 14.20 -1.12
C THR A 408 5.23 13.75 -0.82
N ASP A 409 4.98 13.25 0.41
CA ASP A 409 3.65 12.87 0.87
C ASP A 409 2.85 14.08 1.41
N ASP A 410 3.46 15.26 1.49
CA ASP A 410 2.82 16.48 1.98
C ASP A 410 1.78 16.94 0.96
N GLU A 411 0.50 16.80 1.34
CA GLU A 411 -0.64 17.31 0.56
C GLU A 411 -0.73 18.84 0.54
N ASP A 412 -0.01 19.52 1.44
CA ASP A 412 0.24 20.95 1.35
C ASP A 412 1.20 21.16 0.17
N GLY A 413 0.63 21.17 -1.03
CA GLY A 413 1.29 21.65 -2.22
C GLY A 413 1.76 23.07 -1.97
N THR A 414 2.89 23.21 -1.30
CA THR A 414 3.76 24.32 -1.59
C THR A 414 4.09 24.11 -3.05
N GLU A 415 3.25 24.71 -3.92
CA GLU A 415 3.70 25.05 -5.26
C GLU A 415 5.08 25.64 -5.05
N ASP A 416 6.12 24.89 -5.40
CA ASP A 416 7.46 25.41 -5.67
C ASP A 416 7.34 26.34 -6.89
N ALA A 417 6.43 27.32 -6.79
CA ALA A 417 6.45 28.45 -7.65
C ALA A 417 7.73 29.19 -7.25
N THR A 418 8.72 29.11 -8.09
CA THR A 418 9.88 29.99 -8.03
C THR A 418 9.37 31.42 -7.98
N HIS A 419 9.15 31.92 -6.77
CA HIS A 419 8.77 33.32 -6.57
C HIS A 419 10.02 34.15 -6.82
N ILE A 420 10.09 34.73 -8.02
CA ILE A 420 11.15 35.69 -8.36
C ILE A 420 10.78 36.98 -7.63
N LEU A 421 11.64 37.37 -6.69
CA LEU A 421 11.53 38.70 -6.06
C LEU A 421 12.17 39.74 -6.93
N PRO A 422 11.60 40.98 -7.00
CA PRO A 422 12.25 42.08 -7.64
C PRO A 422 13.56 42.43 -6.93
N ALA A 423 14.47 43.07 -7.65
CA ALA A 423 15.69 43.56 -7.04
C ALA A 423 15.35 44.71 -6.04
N MET A 424 15.71 44.49 -4.79
CA MET A 424 15.50 45.43 -3.69
C MET A 424 16.79 45.72 -2.96
N LYS A 425 16.88 46.93 -2.38
CA LYS A 425 18.01 47.37 -1.56
C LYS A 425 17.54 47.69 -0.14
N VAL A 426 18.47 47.63 0.79
CA VAL A 426 18.24 48.09 2.16
C VAL A 426 17.87 49.55 2.13
N GLY A 427 16.79 49.93 2.81
CA GLY A 427 16.25 51.28 2.83
C GLY A 427 15.12 51.53 1.83
N ASP A 428 14.84 50.59 0.88
CA ASP A 428 13.72 50.75 -0.02
C ASP A 428 12.40 50.80 0.74
N GLU A 429 11.58 51.83 0.45
CA GLU A 429 10.23 51.93 1.02
C GLU A 429 9.24 51.16 0.18
N LEU A 430 8.38 50.36 0.88
CA LEU A 430 7.38 49.53 0.24
C LEU A 430 5.98 50.07 0.53
N GLN A 431 5.19 50.24 -0.54
CA GLN A 431 3.80 50.63 -0.39
C GLN A 431 2.94 49.40 -0.02
N ARG A 432 2.29 49.44 1.13
CA ARG A 432 1.34 48.42 1.51
C ARG A 432 0.10 48.45 0.60
N ARG A 433 -0.20 47.30 -0.05
CA ARG A 433 -1.43 47.13 -0.82
C ARG A 433 -2.51 46.44 0.05
N GLU A 434 -2.14 45.35 0.70
CA GLU A 434 -3.03 44.58 1.54
C GLU A 434 -2.23 43.82 2.60
N ILE A 435 -2.75 43.77 3.83
CA ILE A 435 -2.31 42.81 4.85
C ILE A 435 -3.48 41.88 5.16
N THR A 436 -3.26 40.60 5.11
CA THR A 436 -4.31 39.58 5.32
C THR A 436 -3.88 38.65 6.44
N ALA A 437 -4.68 38.61 7.50
CA ALA A 437 -4.55 37.61 8.56
C ALA A 437 -5.57 36.49 8.32
N THR A 438 -5.08 35.29 8.09
CA THR A 438 -5.91 34.12 7.83
C THR A 438 -5.85 33.15 8.99
N GLU A 439 -7.01 32.83 9.55
CA GLU A 439 -7.13 31.76 10.54
C GLU A 439 -6.74 30.43 9.90
N LYS A 440 -5.83 29.73 10.55
CA LYS A 440 -5.34 28.40 10.20
C LYS A 440 -5.50 27.47 11.39
N PHE A 441 -5.45 26.20 11.14
CA PHE A 441 -5.63 25.19 12.17
C PHE A 441 -4.48 24.19 12.10
N SER A 442 -4.06 23.72 13.28
CA SER A 442 -3.15 22.60 13.32
C SER A 442 -3.81 21.35 12.70
N ALA A 443 -3.03 20.59 11.93
CA ALA A 443 -3.51 19.39 11.24
C ALA A 443 -3.15 18.14 12.04
N ALA A 444 -4.06 17.17 12.09
CA ALA A 444 -3.76 15.84 12.57
C ALA A 444 -2.72 15.16 11.64
N PRO A 445 -1.94 14.20 12.16
CA PRO A 445 -1.07 13.42 11.29
C PRO A 445 -1.89 12.69 10.23
N LEU A 446 -1.36 12.62 9.01
CA LEU A 446 -2.03 11.95 7.90
C LEU A 446 -2.09 10.44 8.12
N ARG A 447 -3.18 9.81 7.68
CA ARG A 447 -3.29 8.35 7.59
C ARG A 447 -2.28 7.80 6.61
N TYR A 448 -1.84 6.56 6.84
CA TYR A 448 -0.92 5.91 5.93
C TYR A 448 -1.56 5.63 4.57
N THR A 449 -0.80 5.88 3.51
CA THR A 449 -0.94 5.23 2.21
C THR A 449 -0.12 3.95 2.20
N GLU A 450 -0.24 3.11 1.15
CA GLU A 450 0.68 1.97 0.99
C GLU A 450 2.15 2.44 0.96
N ALA A 451 2.44 3.55 0.28
CA ALA A 451 3.78 4.14 0.17
C ALA A 451 4.34 4.60 1.51
N SER A 452 3.58 5.39 2.27
CA SER A 452 4.04 5.90 3.56
C SER A 452 4.11 4.79 4.62
N LEU A 453 3.31 3.72 4.50
CA LEU A 453 3.46 2.54 5.35
C LEU A 453 4.76 1.77 5.04
N VAL A 454 5.11 1.58 3.75
CA VAL A 454 6.40 0.98 3.37
C VAL A 454 7.55 1.78 3.97
N LYS A 455 7.54 3.11 3.81
CA LYS A 455 8.55 3.98 4.42
C LYS A 455 8.63 3.81 5.93
N LYS A 456 7.49 3.79 6.61
CA LYS A 456 7.45 3.63 8.07
C LYS A 456 7.99 2.27 8.54
N LEU A 457 7.70 1.20 7.80
CA LEU A 457 8.24 -0.14 8.07
C LEU A 457 9.76 -0.16 7.89
N GLU A 458 10.27 0.44 6.81
CA GLU A 458 11.70 0.59 6.54
C GLU A 458 12.40 1.39 7.65
N ASP A 459 11.87 2.57 8.00
CA ASP A 459 12.40 3.44 9.07
C ASP A 459 12.51 2.71 10.42
N LEU A 460 11.61 1.78 10.69
CA LEU A 460 11.59 0.96 11.90
C LEU A 460 12.42 -0.33 11.76
N GLY A 461 12.99 -0.63 10.60
CA GLY A 461 13.70 -1.88 10.34
C GLY A 461 12.81 -3.12 10.29
N ILE A 462 11.50 -2.94 10.08
CA ILE A 462 10.48 -4.01 10.07
C ILE A 462 10.26 -4.49 8.63
N GLY A 463 10.55 -5.75 8.40
CA GLY A 463 10.49 -6.34 7.05
C GLY A 463 11.76 -6.11 6.24
N ARG A 464 11.72 -6.59 4.99
CA ARG A 464 12.81 -6.52 4.01
C ARG A 464 12.21 -6.34 2.61
N PRO A 465 13.00 -6.06 1.58
CA PRO A 465 12.52 -5.91 0.19
C PRO A 465 11.54 -6.99 -0.28
N SER A 466 11.74 -8.23 0.15
CA SER A 466 10.86 -9.36 -0.19
C SER A 466 9.52 -9.38 0.55
N THR A 467 9.36 -8.65 1.66
CA THR A 467 8.20 -8.78 2.55
C THR A 467 7.27 -7.56 2.59
N TYR A 468 7.68 -6.38 2.13
CA TYR A 468 6.82 -5.18 2.17
C TYR A 468 5.51 -5.38 1.41
N ALA A 469 5.58 -5.73 0.12
CA ALA A 469 4.41 -5.93 -0.72
C ALA A 469 3.51 -7.08 -0.23
N PRO A 470 4.02 -8.28 0.11
CA PRO A 470 3.22 -9.35 0.70
C PRO A 470 2.52 -8.96 1.99
N THR A 471 3.19 -8.23 2.89
CA THR A 471 2.59 -7.80 4.16
C THR A 471 1.40 -6.88 3.93
N ILE A 472 1.55 -5.83 3.10
CA ILE A 472 0.49 -4.88 2.79
C ILE A 472 -0.69 -5.56 2.09
N SER A 473 -0.43 -6.49 1.18
CA SER A 473 -1.48 -7.27 0.54
C SER A 473 -2.21 -8.18 1.52
N THR A 474 -1.47 -8.83 2.42
CA THR A 474 -2.03 -9.79 3.37
C THR A 474 -2.97 -9.13 4.38
N ILE A 475 -2.60 -7.98 4.96
CA ILE A 475 -3.45 -7.28 5.93
C ILE A 475 -4.76 -6.78 5.30
N GLN A 476 -4.75 -6.44 4.01
CA GLN A 476 -5.95 -6.08 3.25
C GLN A 476 -6.78 -7.31 2.87
N GLN A 477 -6.16 -8.40 2.39
CA GLN A 477 -6.85 -9.65 2.05
C GLN A 477 -7.52 -10.31 3.25
N ARG A 478 -6.96 -10.13 4.46
CA ARG A 478 -7.52 -10.59 5.73
C ARG A 478 -8.55 -9.65 6.32
N GLU A 479 -8.84 -8.56 5.62
CA GLU A 479 -9.81 -7.56 6.03
C GLU A 479 -9.49 -6.90 7.39
N TYR A 480 -8.22 -6.91 7.83
CA TYR A 480 -7.80 -6.17 9.03
C TYR A 480 -7.63 -4.69 8.74
N VAL A 481 -7.33 -4.37 7.49
CA VAL A 481 -7.17 -3.03 6.95
C VAL A 481 -7.91 -2.96 5.62
N GLN A 482 -8.53 -1.84 5.35
CA GLN A 482 -9.16 -1.56 4.06
C GLN A 482 -8.60 -0.26 3.48
N LYS A 483 -8.49 -0.20 2.16
CA LYS A 483 -8.20 1.05 1.44
C LYS A 483 -9.49 1.81 1.24
N GLY A 484 -9.50 3.07 1.63
CA GLY A 484 -10.71 3.90 1.58
C GLY A 484 -10.41 5.38 1.57
N ASP A 485 -11.49 6.14 1.39
CA ASP A 485 -11.48 7.60 1.45
C ASP A 485 -12.20 8.06 2.70
N LYS A 486 -11.72 9.11 3.33
CA LYS A 486 -12.41 9.82 4.41
C LYS A 486 -12.89 11.16 3.89
N LYS A 487 -14.19 11.39 3.99
CA LYS A 487 -14.78 12.69 3.70
C LYS A 487 -14.37 13.67 4.80
N GLY A 488 -13.89 14.82 4.38
CA GLY A 488 -13.62 15.92 5.31
C GLY A 488 -14.91 16.50 5.91
N VAL A 489 -14.71 17.30 6.94
CA VAL A 489 -15.78 18.04 7.63
C VAL A 489 -15.68 19.51 7.22
N GLU A 490 -16.83 20.11 6.92
CA GLU A 490 -16.90 21.56 6.66
C GLU A 490 -16.51 22.33 7.90
N ARG A 491 -15.56 23.24 7.77
CA ARG A 491 -15.08 24.12 8.82
C ARG A 491 -15.04 25.55 8.32
N SER A 492 -15.51 26.49 9.14
CA SER A 492 -15.37 27.90 8.87
C SER A 492 -14.03 28.43 9.38
N TYR A 493 -13.46 29.41 8.70
CA TYR A 493 -12.27 30.12 9.10
C TYR A 493 -12.40 31.61 8.76
N THR A 494 -11.73 32.45 9.55
CA THR A 494 -11.78 33.89 9.44
C THR A 494 -10.60 34.43 8.64
N ILE A 495 -10.88 35.45 7.86
CA ILE A 495 -9.87 36.27 7.17
C ILE A 495 -10.11 37.71 7.47
N ASP A 496 -9.14 38.36 8.10
CA ASP A 496 -9.12 39.79 8.35
C ASP A 496 -8.19 40.45 7.35
N SER A 497 -8.67 41.45 6.61
CA SER A 497 -7.90 42.13 5.57
C SER A 497 -7.86 43.63 5.84
N LEU A 498 -6.65 44.18 5.89
CA LEU A 498 -6.40 45.62 5.93
C LEU A 498 -6.08 46.15 4.55
N LYS A 499 -6.99 46.97 3.98
CA LYS A 499 -6.81 47.70 2.70
C LYS A 499 -6.97 49.19 2.94
N GLY A 500 -6.01 50.00 2.53
CA GLY A 500 -5.97 51.38 2.93
C GLY A 500 -6.01 51.51 4.47
N ILE A 501 -6.98 52.20 5.03
CA ILE A 501 -7.19 52.32 6.49
C ILE A 501 -8.32 51.40 7.01
N LYS A 502 -8.95 50.63 6.12
CA LYS A 502 -10.11 49.81 6.45
C LYS A 502 -9.73 48.38 6.74
N VAL A 503 -10.07 47.89 7.92
CA VAL A 503 -10.04 46.46 8.26
C VAL A 503 -11.40 45.86 7.93
N THR A 504 -11.42 44.75 7.23
CA THR A 504 -12.63 43.99 6.86
C THR A 504 -12.45 42.55 7.22
N GLN A 505 -13.46 41.98 7.88
CA GLN A 505 -13.53 40.58 8.23
C GLN A 505 -14.40 39.81 7.23
N ARG A 506 -13.96 38.60 6.86
CA ARG A 506 -14.73 37.67 6.04
C ARG A 506 -14.60 36.27 6.62
N VAL A 507 -15.71 35.54 6.66
CA VAL A 507 -15.74 34.15 7.04
C VAL A 507 -15.80 33.29 5.74
N LYS A 508 -14.89 32.36 5.59
CA LYS A 508 -14.88 31.38 4.52
C LYS A 508 -15.04 29.97 5.07
N LYS A 509 -15.40 29.04 4.21
CA LYS A 509 -15.54 27.64 4.54
C LYS A 509 -14.52 26.81 3.76
N GLU A 510 -13.99 25.80 4.41
CA GLU A 510 -13.11 24.79 3.81
C GLU A 510 -13.56 23.38 4.23
N ILE A 511 -13.15 22.36 3.47
CA ILE A 511 -13.37 20.96 3.84
C ILE A 511 -12.06 20.45 4.45
N ALA A 512 -12.04 20.32 5.78
CA ALA A 512 -10.88 19.87 6.53
C ALA A 512 -10.84 18.34 6.65
N GLY A 513 -9.66 17.73 6.56
CA GLY A 513 -9.46 16.30 6.79
C GLY A 513 -10.01 15.39 5.69
N ASN A 514 -10.15 15.90 4.46
CA ASN A 514 -10.51 15.08 3.30
C ASN A 514 -9.28 14.29 2.87
N GLU A 515 -9.36 12.95 2.91
CA GLU A 515 -8.26 12.06 2.55
C GLU A 515 -8.73 11.00 1.56
N LYS A 516 -7.90 10.67 0.57
CA LYS A 516 -8.18 9.66 -0.46
C LYS A 516 -7.16 8.54 -0.45
N GLY A 517 -7.63 7.31 -0.71
CA GLY A 517 -6.76 6.14 -0.89
C GLY A 517 -5.95 5.74 0.34
N LYS A 518 -6.41 6.07 1.54
CA LYS A 518 -5.71 5.78 2.80
C LYS A 518 -6.01 4.37 3.31
N LEU A 519 -5.10 3.85 4.13
CA LEU A 519 -5.26 2.59 4.84
C LEU A 519 -5.99 2.84 6.15
N LEU A 520 -7.17 2.24 6.28
CA LEU A 520 -8.07 2.40 7.43
C LEU A 520 -8.15 1.05 8.16
N PRO A 521 -8.01 1.04 9.50
CA PRO A 521 -8.24 -0.19 10.26
C PRO A 521 -9.73 -0.54 10.21
N THR A 522 -10.04 -1.83 10.17
CA THR A 522 -11.40 -2.33 10.34
C THR A 522 -11.66 -2.64 11.81
N ASP A 523 -12.92 -2.77 12.22
CA ASP A 523 -13.24 -3.15 13.60
C ASP A 523 -12.60 -4.48 14.01
N ILE A 524 -12.57 -5.46 13.09
CA ILE A 524 -11.90 -6.76 13.39
C ILE A 524 -10.38 -6.59 13.48
N GLY A 525 -9.80 -5.69 12.68
CA GLY A 525 -8.38 -5.35 12.77
C GLY A 525 -8.03 -4.73 14.11
N ILE A 526 -8.85 -3.80 14.60
CA ILE A 526 -8.69 -3.16 15.91
C ILE A 526 -8.79 -4.20 17.03
N VAL A 527 -9.83 -5.04 17.03
CA VAL A 527 -10.04 -6.08 18.07
C VAL A 527 -8.88 -7.08 18.10
N VAL A 528 -8.41 -7.54 16.94
CA VAL A 528 -7.25 -8.44 16.86
C VAL A 528 -5.99 -7.76 17.35
N ASN A 529 -5.76 -6.51 16.98
CA ASN A 529 -4.63 -5.72 17.46
C ASN A 529 -4.63 -5.62 19.00
N ASP A 530 -5.76 -5.21 19.58
CA ASP A 530 -5.87 -5.01 21.03
C ASP A 530 -5.70 -6.31 21.80
N PHE A 531 -6.32 -7.39 21.31
CA PHE A 531 -6.14 -8.70 21.89
C PHE A 531 -4.67 -9.15 21.88
N LEU A 532 -3.97 -8.95 20.76
CA LEU A 532 -2.54 -9.31 20.64
C LEU A 532 -1.66 -8.40 21.51
N MET A 533 -1.96 -7.11 21.57
CA MET A 533 -1.22 -6.15 22.41
C MET A 533 -1.36 -6.49 23.91
N GLU A 534 -2.54 -6.89 24.34
CA GLU A 534 -2.82 -7.26 25.72
C GLU A 534 -2.15 -8.58 26.14
N ASN A 535 -2.19 -9.58 25.25
CA ASN A 535 -1.82 -10.95 25.59
C ASN A 535 -0.44 -11.38 25.09
N PHE A 536 0.10 -10.72 24.05
CA PHE A 536 1.38 -11.02 23.41
C PHE A 536 2.18 -9.74 23.09
N PRO A 537 2.43 -8.88 24.11
CA PRO A 537 3.10 -7.59 23.88
C PRO A 537 4.51 -7.75 23.28
N GLY A 538 5.21 -8.84 23.59
CA GLY A 538 6.54 -9.15 23.04
C GLY A 538 6.52 -9.34 21.53
N ILE A 539 5.55 -10.09 20.99
CA ILE A 539 5.41 -10.30 19.54
C ILE A 539 4.97 -9.03 18.82
N MET A 540 4.21 -8.17 19.51
CA MET A 540 3.71 -6.91 18.96
C MET A 540 4.73 -5.78 19.05
N ASP A 541 5.85 -5.96 19.75
CA ASP A 541 6.89 -4.93 19.88
C ASP A 541 7.62 -4.67 18.56
N TYR A 542 7.81 -3.39 18.23
CA TYR A 542 8.50 -2.96 17.00
C TYR A 542 9.98 -3.39 17.01
N ASN A 543 10.65 -3.22 18.16
CA ASN A 543 12.06 -3.56 18.31
C ASN A 543 12.26 -5.08 18.21
N PHE A 544 11.34 -5.88 18.77
CA PHE A 544 11.38 -7.32 18.61
C PHE A 544 11.41 -7.73 17.15
N THR A 545 10.48 -7.20 16.34
CA THR A 545 10.41 -7.52 14.90
C THR A 545 11.66 -7.06 14.16
N ALA A 546 12.18 -5.86 14.44
CA ALA A 546 13.42 -5.37 13.86
C ALA A 546 14.63 -6.22 14.26
N ASN A 547 14.73 -6.61 15.53
CA ASN A 547 15.80 -7.47 16.03
C ASN A 547 15.78 -8.87 15.41
N VAL A 548 14.58 -9.41 15.15
CA VAL A 548 14.42 -10.69 14.43
C VAL A 548 14.93 -10.59 13.01
N GLU A 549 14.62 -9.50 12.29
CA GLU A 549 15.17 -9.28 10.94
C GLU A 549 16.70 -9.18 10.97
N GLN A 550 17.26 -8.47 11.94
CA GLN A 550 18.72 -8.43 12.15
C GLN A 550 19.30 -9.81 12.46
N LYS A 551 18.57 -10.62 13.24
CA LYS A 551 19.00 -11.98 13.55
C LYS A 551 19.06 -12.88 12.32
N PHE A 552 18.13 -12.71 11.37
CA PHE A 552 18.20 -13.41 10.09
C PHE A 552 19.39 -12.95 9.24
N ASP A 553 19.79 -11.68 9.34
CA ASP A 553 21.00 -11.18 8.70
C ASP A 553 22.24 -11.79 9.37
N ASP A 554 22.32 -11.87 10.71
CA ASP A 554 23.39 -12.54 11.45
C ASP A 554 23.51 -14.04 11.07
N ILE A 555 22.39 -14.72 10.82
CA ILE A 555 22.39 -16.12 10.35
C ILE A 555 22.95 -16.20 8.92
N ALA A 556 22.53 -15.28 8.04
CA ALA A 556 23.03 -15.22 6.67
C ALA A 556 24.54 -14.96 6.59
N GLU A 557 25.11 -14.26 7.59
CA GLU A 557 26.53 -14.02 7.72
C GLU A 557 27.27 -15.13 8.50
N GLY A 558 26.59 -16.20 8.92
CA GLY A 558 27.16 -17.30 9.67
C GLY A 558 27.49 -17.01 11.13
N LYS A 559 27.03 -15.87 11.67
CA LYS A 559 27.31 -15.44 13.07
C LYS A 559 26.45 -16.14 14.12
N THR A 560 25.34 -16.75 13.71
CA THR A 560 24.36 -17.37 14.62
C THR A 560 23.84 -18.69 14.07
N GLU A 561 23.79 -19.71 14.92
CA GLU A 561 23.12 -20.99 14.61
C GLU A 561 21.60 -20.84 14.75
N TRP A 562 20.89 -20.97 13.65
CA TRP A 562 19.46 -20.71 13.60
C TRP A 562 18.62 -21.66 14.46
N ASN A 563 18.96 -22.95 14.53
CA ASN A 563 18.22 -23.95 15.31
C ASN A 563 18.27 -23.67 16.82
N LYS A 564 19.43 -23.28 17.33
CA LYS A 564 19.60 -22.93 18.76
C LYS A 564 18.79 -21.69 19.12
N TRP A 565 18.85 -20.67 18.26
CA TRP A 565 18.07 -19.48 18.46
C TRP A 565 16.56 -19.76 18.43
N MET A 566 16.10 -20.59 17.47
CA MET A 566 14.70 -20.96 17.33
C MET A 566 14.18 -21.73 18.56
N LYS A 567 14.98 -22.65 19.10
CA LYS A 567 14.65 -23.36 20.35
C LYS A 567 14.48 -22.42 21.54
N THR A 568 15.38 -21.43 21.65
CA THR A 568 15.29 -20.42 22.70
C THR A 568 14.02 -19.60 22.56
N PHE A 569 13.70 -19.15 21.36
CA PHE A 569 12.46 -18.42 21.07
C PHE A 569 11.21 -19.24 21.46
N ASP A 570 11.13 -20.49 21.00
CA ASP A 570 9.94 -21.33 21.24
C ASP A 570 9.76 -21.68 22.72
N LYS A 571 10.88 -21.89 23.46
CA LYS A 571 10.86 -22.13 24.90
C LYS A 571 10.21 -20.99 25.70
N ASP A 572 10.40 -19.75 25.25
CA ASP A 572 9.82 -18.57 25.90
C ASP A 572 8.39 -18.31 25.41
N PHE A 573 8.13 -18.56 24.12
CA PHE A 573 6.86 -18.24 23.46
C PHE A 573 5.73 -19.24 23.76
N GLU A 574 6.02 -20.56 23.80
CA GLU A 574 5.00 -21.60 24.03
C GLU A 574 4.27 -21.47 25.37
N PRO A 575 4.94 -21.18 26.51
CA PRO A 575 4.24 -20.95 27.77
C PRO A 575 3.26 -19.78 27.75
N GLU A 576 3.61 -18.69 27.03
CA GLU A 576 2.70 -17.54 26.86
C GLU A 576 1.44 -17.94 26.06
N VAL A 577 1.62 -18.66 24.96
CA VAL A 577 0.52 -19.18 24.14
C VAL A 577 -0.39 -20.09 24.95
N SER A 578 0.19 -21.04 25.66
CA SER A 578 -0.53 -22.01 26.50
C SER A 578 -1.30 -21.32 27.63
N LYS A 579 -0.70 -20.33 28.29
CA LYS A 579 -1.34 -19.52 29.33
C LYS A 579 -2.59 -18.82 28.79
N VAL A 580 -2.48 -18.11 27.67
CA VAL A 580 -3.61 -17.38 27.07
C VAL A 580 -4.68 -18.34 26.54
N MET A 581 -4.27 -19.47 25.93
CA MET A 581 -5.19 -20.48 25.43
C MET A 581 -6.07 -21.05 26.54
N ASN A 582 -5.51 -21.31 27.72
CA ASN A 582 -6.18 -21.95 28.86
C ASN A 582 -6.89 -20.96 29.80
N ALA A 583 -6.58 -19.65 29.72
CA ALA A 583 -7.25 -18.64 30.51
C ALA A 583 -8.77 -18.63 30.26
N ARG A 584 -9.58 -18.53 31.31
CA ARG A 584 -11.02 -18.30 31.21
C ARG A 584 -11.24 -16.79 30.99
N SER A 585 -11.80 -16.40 29.87
CA SER A 585 -12.20 -15.02 29.62
C SER A 585 -13.64 -14.80 30.09
N GLN A 586 -13.88 -13.80 30.93
CA GLN A 586 -15.21 -13.41 31.37
C GLN A 586 -15.97 -12.67 30.24
N HIS A 587 -15.27 -11.95 29.37
CA HIS A 587 -15.83 -11.25 28.22
C HIS A 587 -15.15 -11.70 26.92
N LYS A 588 -15.89 -11.63 25.82
CA LYS A 588 -15.29 -11.86 24.47
C LYS A 588 -14.46 -10.64 24.08
N ALA A 589 -13.32 -10.88 23.46
CA ALA A 589 -12.49 -9.81 22.93
C ALA A 589 -13.30 -8.88 21.99
N GLY A 590 -13.16 -7.57 22.19
CA GLY A 590 -13.89 -6.57 21.42
C GLY A 590 -15.33 -6.33 21.81
N GLU A 591 -15.78 -6.84 22.97
CA GLU A 591 -17.08 -6.50 23.54
C GLU A 591 -16.94 -5.23 24.40
N ARG A 592 -17.74 -4.21 24.08
CA ARG A 592 -17.77 -2.93 24.80
C ARG A 592 -19.20 -2.62 25.22
N GLU A 593 -19.39 -2.38 26.52
CA GLU A 593 -20.64 -1.90 27.06
C GLU A 593 -20.78 -0.41 26.80
N LEU A 594 -21.92 0.03 26.26
CA LEU A 594 -22.24 1.42 25.96
C LEU A 594 -23.07 2.08 27.04
N GLY A 595 -23.78 1.31 27.83
CA GLY A 595 -24.73 1.75 28.85
C GLY A 595 -26.00 0.92 28.85
N THR A 596 -27.11 1.52 29.29
CA THR A 596 -28.40 0.85 29.45
C THR A 596 -29.45 1.43 28.51
N ASP A 597 -30.24 0.58 27.86
CA ASP A 597 -31.38 1.01 27.06
C ASP A 597 -32.47 1.63 27.98
N PRO A 598 -32.82 2.91 27.80
CA PRO A 598 -33.79 3.57 28.67
C PRO A 598 -35.21 2.98 28.58
N LYS A 599 -35.54 2.23 27.51
CA LYS A 599 -36.86 1.61 27.33
C LYS A 599 -37.01 0.28 28.05
N THR A 600 -35.97 -0.54 28.03
CA THR A 600 -36.04 -1.91 28.53
C THR A 600 -35.27 -2.13 29.85
N GLY A 601 -34.42 -1.17 30.24
CA GLY A 601 -33.49 -1.27 31.36
C GLY A 601 -32.39 -2.31 31.19
N LYS A 602 -32.23 -2.86 29.96
CA LYS A 602 -31.23 -3.89 29.64
C LYS A 602 -29.90 -3.24 29.18
N PRO A 603 -28.74 -3.88 29.46
CA PRO A 603 -27.45 -3.37 29.00
C PRO A 603 -27.34 -3.42 27.48
N VAL A 604 -26.62 -2.45 26.94
CA VAL A 604 -26.32 -2.32 25.49
C VAL A 604 -24.84 -2.51 25.27
N PHE A 605 -24.51 -3.46 24.39
CA PHE A 605 -23.14 -3.80 24.04
C PHE A 605 -22.89 -3.61 22.55
N VAL A 606 -21.64 -3.38 22.17
CA VAL A 606 -21.17 -3.58 20.81
C VAL A 606 -20.06 -4.63 20.78
N LYS A 607 -20.04 -5.45 19.74
CA LYS A 607 -19.07 -6.54 19.59
C LYS A 607 -18.97 -7.04 18.16
N ILE A 608 -17.96 -7.88 17.91
CA ILE A 608 -17.84 -8.60 16.65
C ILE A 608 -18.78 -9.80 16.66
N GLY A 609 -19.83 -9.75 15.84
CA GLY A 609 -20.73 -10.86 15.59
C GLY A 609 -20.25 -11.79 14.47
N ARG A 610 -21.05 -12.82 14.16
CA ARG A 610 -20.73 -13.81 13.10
C ARG A 610 -20.53 -13.14 11.73
N PHE A 611 -21.29 -12.10 11.43
CA PHE A 611 -21.32 -11.44 10.12
C PHE A 611 -20.72 -10.02 10.13
N GLY A 612 -20.04 -9.63 11.19
CA GLY A 612 -19.43 -8.31 11.35
C GLY A 612 -19.79 -7.65 12.68
N PRO A 613 -19.48 -6.36 12.84
CA PRO A 613 -19.78 -5.59 14.04
C PRO A 613 -21.30 -5.51 14.28
N VAL A 614 -21.74 -5.71 15.54
CA VAL A 614 -23.14 -5.65 15.93
C VAL A 614 -23.32 -4.91 17.25
N ALA A 615 -24.43 -4.19 17.38
CA ALA A 615 -24.97 -3.75 18.65
C ALA A 615 -25.92 -4.83 19.21
N GLN A 616 -25.94 -4.99 20.51
CA GLN A 616 -26.77 -5.97 21.23
C GLN A 616 -27.48 -5.28 22.40
N ILE A 617 -28.78 -5.53 22.56
CA ILE A 617 -29.53 -5.15 23.76
C ILE A 617 -29.84 -6.42 24.55
N GLY A 618 -29.49 -6.44 25.84
CA GLY A 618 -29.65 -7.57 26.74
C GLY A 618 -28.49 -8.56 26.70
N SER A 619 -28.44 -9.49 27.63
CA SER A 619 -27.41 -10.50 27.79
C SER A 619 -27.93 -11.89 27.40
N ALA A 620 -27.02 -12.86 27.26
CA ALA A 620 -27.39 -14.25 27.04
C ALA A 620 -28.02 -14.92 28.29
N GLU A 621 -27.88 -14.28 29.44
CA GLU A 621 -28.40 -14.73 30.73
C GLU A 621 -29.84 -14.22 30.99
N ASP A 622 -30.30 -13.26 30.18
CA ASP A 622 -31.65 -12.71 30.28
C ASP A 622 -32.72 -13.77 29.90
N LYS A 623 -33.91 -13.68 30.49
CA LYS A 623 -35.04 -14.54 30.13
C LYS A 623 -35.46 -14.42 28.69
N ASP A 624 -35.32 -13.22 28.13
CA ASP A 624 -35.60 -12.91 26.71
C ASP A 624 -34.34 -13.01 25.89
N LYS A 625 -34.45 -13.47 24.64
CA LYS A 625 -33.33 -13.49 23.72
C LYS A 625 -32.82 -12.07 23.44
N PRO A 626 -31.49 -11.85 23.47
CA PRO A 626 -30.93 -10.55 23.14
C PRO A 626 -31.31 -10.11 21.71
N LEU A 627 -31.52 -8.81 21.55
CA LEU A 627 -31.72 -8.19 20.23
C LEU A 627 -30.37 -7.82 19.61
N PHE A 628 -30.26 -7.93 18.29
CA PHE A 628 -29.04 -7.60 17.55
C PHE A 628 -29.35 -6.67 16.39
N ALA A 629 -28.53 -5.62 16.23
CA ALA A 629 -28.53 -4.75 15.08
C ALA A 629 -27.10 -4.65 14.49
N GLN A 630 -26.98 -4.74 13.16
CA GLN A 630 -25.67 -4.67 12.51
C GLN A 630 -25.21 -3.23 12.41
N LEU A 631 -23.93 -2.96 12.72
CA LEU A 631 -23.33 -1.65 12.53
C LEU A 631 -23.12 -1.40 11.04
N PRO A 632 -23.56 -0.24 10.51
CA PRO A 632 -23.20 0.18 9.16
C PRO A 632 -21.72 0.56 9.07
N SER A 633 -21.17 0.55 7.87
CA SER A 633 -19.72 0.74 7.62
C SER A 633 -19.15 2.10 8.01
N ASN A 634 -19.99 3.08 8.28
CA ASN A 634 -19.61 4.42 8.75
C ASN A 634 -19.49 4.52 10.28
N LEU A 635 -19.96 3.50 11.01
CA LEU A 635 -19.84 3.42 12.47
C LEU A 635 -18.84 2.31 12.86
N SER A 636 -18.10 2.54 13.94
CA SER A 636 -17.12 1.59 14.47
C SER A 636 -17.48 1.20 15.90
N ILE A 637 -17.19 -0.04 16.29
CA ILE A 637 -17.35 -0.50 17.68
C ILE A 637 -16.55 0.33 18.68
N GLU A 638 -15.44 0.95 18.23
CA GLU A 638 -14.57 1.77 19.08
C GLU A 638 -15.19 3.13 19.41
N THR A 639 -15.88 3.75 18.46
CA THR A 639 -16.32 5.15 18.57
C THR A 639 -17.81 5.34 18.74
N ILE A 640 -18.64 4.34 18.41
CA ILE A 640 -20.10 4.43 18.51
C ILE A 640 -20.57 4.76 19.95
N LYS A 641 -21.53 5.66 20.06
CA LYS A 641 -22.18 6.05 21.32
C LYS A 641 -23.47 5.28 21.54
N LEU A 642 -23.98 5.32 22.78
CA LEU A 642 -25.21 4.63 23.15
C LEU A 642 -26.40 5.07 22.30
N GLU A 643 -26.54 6.38 22.08
CA GLU A 643 -27.64 6.95 21.29
C GLU A 643 -27.63 6.45 19.85
N GLU A 644 -26.44 6.44 19.22
CA GLU A 644 -26.25 5.94 17.85
C GLU A 644 -26.55 4.42 17.76
N ALA A 645 -26.13 3.65 18.77
CA ALA A 645 -26.40 2.21 18.82
C ALA A 645 -27.90 1.92 18.97
N LEU A 646 -28.62 2.68 19.79
CA LEU A 646 -30.06 2.54 19.98
C LEU A 646 -30.85 2.90 18.73
N GLU A 647 -30.37 3.84 17.91
CA GLU A 647 -30.98 4.17 16.62
C GLU A 647 -31.00 2.98 15.67
N LEU A 648 -29.97 2.12 15.70
CA LEU A 648 -29.88 0.94 14.81
C LEU A 648 -31.02 -0.07 15.04
N PHE A 649 -31.57 -0.10 16.24
CA PHE A 649 -32.69 -1.00 16.59
C PHE A 649 -34.06 -0.51 16.11
N LYS A 650 -34.13 0.70 15.53
CA LYS A 650 -35.32 1.18 14.83
C LYS A 650 -35.51 0.55 13.45
N LEU A 651 -34.50 -0.17 12.96
CA LEU A 651 -34.58 -0.96 11.74
C LEU A 651 -34.96 -2.43 12.08
N PRO A 652 -35.75 -3.14 11.23
CA PRO A 652 -36.35 -2.65 9.99
C PRO A 652 -37.54 -1.69 10.24
N ARG A 653 -37.65 -0.63 9.44
CA ARG A 653 -38.77 0.31 9.47
C ARG A 653 -39.65 0.16 8.24
N GLU A 654 -40.97 0.29 8.39
CA GLU A 654 -41.92 0.33 7.29
C GLU A 654 -41.95 1.74 6.71
N LEU A 655 -41.85 1.85 5.38
CA LEU A 655 -41.91 3.12 4.64
C LEU A 655 -43.33 3.44 4.15
N GLY A 656 -44.13 2.41 3.89
CA GLY A 656 -45.44 2.48 3.31
C GLY A 656 -45.76 1.25 2.46
N GLU A 657 -46.71 1.40 1.54
CA GLU A 657 -47.11 0.33 0.62
C GLU A 657 -46.82 0.71 -0.84
N PHE A 658 -46.43 -0.27 -1.62
CA PHE A 658 -46.27 -0.19 -3.06
C PHE A 658 -46.84 -1.45 -3.71
N GLU A 659 -47.69 -1.30 -4.74
CA GLU A 659 -48.37 -2.43 -5.42
C GLU A 659 -49.14 -3.34 -4.44
N GLY A 660 -49.76 -2.77 -3.40
CA GLY A 660 -50.53 -3.53 -2.39
C GLY A 660 -49.69 -4.37 -1.43
N THR A 661 -48.37 -4.17 -1.41
CA THR A 661 -47.46 -4.84 -0.48
C THR A 661 -46.58 -3.85 0.28
N LYS A 662 -46.26 -4.17 1.53
CA LYS A 662 -45.45 -3.32 2.39
C LYS A 662 -44.04 -3.20 1.85
N VAL A 663 -43.52 -1.97 1.89
CA VAL A 663 -42.11 -1.66 1.64
C VAL A 663 -41.43 -1.38 2.97
N SER A 664 -40.38 -2.11 3.28
CA SER A 664 -39.58 -1.91 4.48
C SER A 664 -38.09 -1.74 4.17
N VAL A 665 -37.41 -1.02 5.05
CA VAL A 665 -35.97 -0.80 4.98
C VAL A 665 -35.31 -1.46 6.17
N GLY A 666 -34.21 -2.15 5.92
CA GLY A 666 -33.43 -2.82 6.94
C GLY A 666 -31.94 -2.87 6.60
N THR A 667 -31.18 -3.41 7.51
CA THR A 667 -29.75 -3.69 7.31
C THR A 667 -29.49 -5.18 7.42
N GLY A 668 -28.76 -5.75 6.50
CA GLY A 668 -28.46 -7.17 6.46
C GLY A 668 -27.01 -7.48 6.12
N ARG A 669 -26.69 -8.75 5.96
CA ARG A 669 -25.34 -9.27 5.67
C ARG A 669 -24.61 -8.56 4.52
N PHE A 670 -25.35 -8.09 3.54
CA PHE A 670 -24.82 -7.44 2.35
C PHE A 670 -24.96 -5.91 2.37
N GLY A 671 -25.30 -5.34 3.53
CA GLY A 671 -25.53 -3.91 3.74
C GLY A 671 -27.00 -3.53 3.84
N PRO A 672 -27.30 -2.22 3.79
CA PRO A 672 -28.67 -1.71 3.82
C PRO A 672 -29.46 -2.15 2.60
N TYR A 673 -30.75 -2.45 2.81
CA TYR A 673 -31.65 -2.91 1.75
C TYR A 673 -33.06 -2.34 1.89
N VAL A 674 -33.76 -2.26 0.76
CA VAL A 674 -35.20 -2.13 0.67
C VAL A 674 -35.77 -3.53 0.44
N GLN A 675 -36.78 -3.89 1.21
CA GLN A 675 -37.53 -5.14 1.01
C GLN A 675 -38.93 -4.84 0.49
N HIS A 676 -39.29 -5.48 -0.60
CA HIS A 676 -40.61 -5.45 -1.19
C HIS A 676 -40.97 -6.82 -1.79
N ASN A 677 -42.11 -7.34 -1.47
CA ASN A 677 -42.65 -8.62 -2.00
C ASN A 677 -41.60 -9.77 -1.86
N ARG A 678 -40.97 -9.92 -0.67
CA ARG A 678 -39.89 -10.89 -0.37
C ARG A 678 -38.61 -10.74 -1.22
N LYS A 679 -38.52 -9.71 -2.05
CA LYS A 679 -37.29 -9.37 -2.77
C LYS A 679 -36.53 -8.27 -2.04
N TYR A 680 -35.19 -8.33 -2.10
CA TYR A 680 -34.30 -7.38 -1.46
C TYR A 680 -33.57 -6.56 -2.53
N VAL A 681 -33.56 -5.25 -2.36
CA VAL A 681 -32.86 -4.30 -3.24
C VAL A 681 -31.80 -3.59 -2.40
N SER A 682 -30.53 -3.66 -2.79
CA SER A 682 -29.47 -2.97 -2.05
C SER A 682 -29.62 -1.45 -2.18
N ILE A 683 -29.47 -0.74 -1.08
CA ILE A 683 -29.40 0.71 -1.05
C ILE A 683 -27.99 1.12 -1.48
N PRO A 684 -27.83 2.10 -2.39
CA PRO A 684 -26.54 2.57 -2.86
C PRO A 684 -25.64 3.07 -1.72
N LYS A 685 -24.31 2.94 -1.91
CA LYS A 685 -23.34 3.51 -0.96
C LYS A 685 -23.49 5.04 -0.93
N GLY A 686 -23.75 5.57 0.26
CA GLY A 686 -23.95 7.01 0.49
C GLY A 686 -25.37 7.42 0.80
N GLU A 687 -26.35 6.53 0.61
CA GLU A 687 -27.73 6.74 1.06
C GLU A 687 -27.94 6.06 2.44
N ASP A 688 -28.59 6.79 3.35
CA ASP A 688 -28.82 6.34 4.72
C ASP A 688 -30.17 5.62 4.83
N PRO A 689 -30.20 4.34 5.29
CA PRO A 689 -31.44 3.59 5.48
C PRO A 689 -32.37 4.22 6.52
N MET A 690 -31.86 5.09 7.41
CA MET A 690 -32.69 5.80 8.39
C MET A 690 -33.49 6.95 7.79
N THR A 691 -33.01 7.55 6.72
CA THR A 691 -33.62 8.76 6.11
C THR A 691 -34.25 8.52 4.75
N ILE A 692 -34.05 7.34 4.14
CA ILE A 692 -34.61 7.01 2.80
C ILE A 692 -36.14 7.10 2.83
N THR A 693 -36.71 7.73 1.79
CA THR A 693 -38.15 7.90 1.62
C THR A 693 -38.78 6.73 0.86
N LEU A 694 -40.12 6.63 0.92
CA LEU A 694 -40.88 5.63 0.14
C LEU A 694 -40.64 5.80 -1.36
N ASP A 695 -40.66 7.05 -1.85
CA ASP A 695 -40.49 7.35 -3.27
C ASP A 695 -39.12 6.84 -3.76
N ARG A 696 -38.05 7.14 -3.00
CA ARG A 696 -36.72 6.67 -3.34
C ARG A 696 -36.60 5.14 -3.27
N ALA A 697 -37.25 4.51 -2.31
CA ALA A 697 -37.30 3.05 -2.24
C ALA A 697 -38.02 2.43 -3.44
N ILE A 698 -39.08 3.05 -3.93
CA ILE A 698 -39.81 2.63 -5.15
C ILE A 698 -38.90 2.78 -6.38
N GLU A 699 -38.20 3.91 -6.52
CA GLU A 699 -37.23 4.09 -7.61
C GLU A 699 -36.17 2.96 -7.62
N LEU A 700 -35.57 2.63 -6.48
CA LEU A 700 -34.60 1.55 -6.39
C LEU A 700 -35.18 0.18 -6.77
N ILE A 701 -36.45 -0.08 -6.39
CA ILE A 701 -37.16 -1.31 -6.79
C ILE A 701 -37.32 -1.35 -8.30
N GLN A 702 -37.75 -0.23 -8.92
CA GLN A 702 -37.98 -0.11 -10.37
C GLN A 702 -36.67 -0.23 -11.15
N GLU A 703 -35.58 0.48 -10.73
CA GLU A 703 -34.24 0.38 -11.31
C GLU A 703 -33.74 -1.06 -11.33
N LYS A 704 -33.97 -1.79 -10.24
CA LYS A 704 -33.58 -3.20 -10.16
C LYS A 704 -34.39 -4.07 -11.11
N ARG A 705 -35.71 -3.86 -11.21
CA ARG A 705 -36.59 -4.59 -12.13
C ARG A 705 -36.19 -4.35 -13.60
N GLU A 706 -35.92 -3.10 -13.98
CA GLU A 706 -35.41 -2.77 -15.31
C GLU A 706 -34.05 -3.43 -15.59
N THR A 707 -33.16 -3.45 -14.61
CA THR A 707 -31.89 -4.12 -14.75
C THR A 707 -32.03 -5.62 -14.90
N GLU A 708 -32.95 -6.25 -14.17
CA GLU A 708 -33.29 -7.67 -14.29
C GLU A 708 -33.92 -7.97 -15.65
N GLN A 709 -34.82 -7.10 -16.16
CA GLN A 709 -35.39 -7.23 -17.49
C GLN A 709 -34.36 -7.10 -18.62
N LYS A 710 -33.46 -6.11 -18.54
CA LYS A 710 -32.35 -5.92 -19.50
C LYS A 710 -31.35 -7.07 -19.46
N ARG A 711 -31.26 -7.75 -18.32
CA ARG A 711 -30.40 -8.92 -18.17
C ARG A 711 -30.97 -10.16 -18.81
N HIS A 712 -32.26 -10.32 -18.81
CA HIS A 712 -32.98 -11.45 -19.38
C HIS A 712 -33.16 -11.24 -20.89
N LEU A 713 -32.52 -12.07 -21.72
CA LEU A 713 -32.57 -11.96 -23.17
C LEU A 713 -33.64 -12.89 -23.77
N LYS A 714 -33.70 -14.16 -23.33
CA LYS A 714 -34.64 -15.14 -23.86
C LYS A 714 -34.87 -16.31 -22.89
N SER A 715 -36.15 -16.77 -22.79
CA SER A 715 -36.55 -18.05 -22.19
C SER A 715 -36.99 -19.02 -23.28
N PHE A 716 -36.94 -20.30 -22.98
CA PHE A 716 -37.35 -21.38 -23.89
C PHE A 716 -38.55 -22.10 -23.31
N ALA A 717 -39.60 -22.27 -24.15
CA ALA A 717 -40.82 -22.93 -23.72
C ALA A 717 -40.60 -24.46 -23.51
N GLU A 718 -39.58 -25.01 -24.14
CA GLU A 718 -39.21 -26.43 -24.11
C GLU A 718 -38.56 -26.82 -22.75
N ASP A 719 -37.90 -25.90 -22.07
CA ASP A 719 -37.32 -26.13 -20.74
C ASP A 719 -37.17 -24.80 -19.99
N GLU A 720 -38.00 -24.61 -18.96
CA GLU A 720 -38.01 -23.39 -18.11
C GLU A 720 -36.68 -23.16 -17.36
N LYS A 721 -35.80 -24.14 -17.30
CA LYS A 721 -34.50 -24.03 -16.66
C LYS A 721 -33.41 -23.42 -17.57
N LEU A 722 -33.72 -23.30 -18.88
CA LEU A 722 -32.81 -22.75 -19.87
C LEU A 722 -33.15 -21.28 -20.14
N GLU A 723 -32.20 -20.40 -19.82
CA GLU A 723 -32.30 -18.97 -20.03
C GLU A 723 -31.08 -18.41 -20.74
N LEU A 724 -31.27 -17.43 -21.60
CA LEU A 724 -30.23 -16.59 -22.14
C LEU A 724 -30.20 -15.28 -21.36
N LEU A 725 -29.04 -15.00 -20.74
CA LEU A 725 -28.86 -13.87 -19.86
C LEU A 725 -27.69 -13.01 -20.33
N ASN A 726 -27.78 -11.69 -20.10
CA ASN A 726 -26.68 -10.77 -20.34
C ASN A 726 -25.95 -10.52 -19.02
N GLY A 727 -24.62 -10.73 -19.01
CA GLY A 727 -23.77 -10.58 -17.85
C GLY A 727 -22.67 -9.54 -18.03
N LYS A 728 -21.89 -9.30 -16.99
CA LYS A 728 -20.76 -8.33 -16.99
C LYS A 728 -19.75 -8.58 -18.12
N TYR A 729 -19.62 -9.81 -18.60
CA TYR A 729 -18.68 -10.24 -19.64
C TYR A 729 -19.36 -10.61 -20.96
N GLY A 730 -20.61 -10.15 -21.16
CA GLY A 730 -21.43 -10.43 -22.32
C GLY A 730 -22.46 -11.54 -22.09
N PRO A 731 -23.23 -11.90 -23.14
CA PRO A 731 -24.31 -12.90 -23.06
C PRO A 731 -23.79 -14.29 -22.69
N TYR A 732 -24.61 -15.05 -21.95
CA TYR A 732 -24.32 -16.43 -21.54
C TYR A 732 -25.58 -17.25 -21.38
N ILE A 733 -25.44 -18.57 -21.42
CA ILE A 733 -26.53 -19.51 -21.16
C ILE A 733 -26.54 -19.87 -19.68
N ALA A 734 -27.68 -19.69 -19.02
CA ALA A 734 -27.93 -20.21 -17.68
C ALA A 734 -28.78 -21.49 -17.82
N TYR A 735 -28.32 -22.61 -17.25
CA TYR A 735 -29.02 -23.88 -17.27
C TYR A 735 -28.80 -24.67 -16.01
N ASP A 736 -29.87 -25.08 -15.34
CA ASP A 736 -29.88 -25.86 -14.10
C ASP A 736 -28.88 -25.35 -13.03
N GLY A 737 -28.85 -24.03 -12.82
CA GLY A 737 -27.98 -23.37 -11.84
C GLY A 737 -26.50 -23.23 -12.26
N LYS A 738 -26.14 -23.59 -13.48
CA LYS A 738 -24.81 -23.43 -14.06
C LYS A 738 -24.82 -22.41 -15.19
N ASN A 739 -23.69 -21.71 -15.38
CA ASN A 739 -23.52 -20.71 -16.42
C ASN A 739 -22.53 -21.19 -17.47
N TYR A 740 -22.92 -21.10 -18.74
CA TYR A 740 -22.15 -21.54 -19.89
C TYR A 740 -21.86 -20.34 -20.80
N ARG A 741 -20.61 -20.20 -21.20
CA ARG A 741 -20.19 -19.09 -22.06
C ARG A 741 -20.58 -19.36 -23.50
N LEU A 742 -21.12 -18.35 -24.18
CA LEU A 742 -21.38 -18.42 -25.62
C LEU A 742 -20.07 -18.32 -26.42
N PRO A 743 -19.94 -19.09 -27.52
CA PRO A 743 -18.87 -18.91 -28.50
C PRO A 743 -18.94 -17.50 -29.13
N LYS A 744 -17.77 -16.94 -29.47
CA LYS A 744 -17.68 -15.57 -30.00
C LYS A 744 -18.54 -15.33 -31.25
N ASN A 745 -18.66 -16.30 -32.14
CA ASN A 745 -19.45 -16.26 -33.36
C ASN A 745 -20.98 -16.30 -33.12
N LYS A 746 -21.43 -16.60 -31.90
CA LYS A 746 -22.82 -16.63 -31.50
C LYS A 746 -23.25 -15.44 -30.61
N MET A 747 -22.31 -14.55 -30.32
CA MET A 747 -22.55 -13.39 -29.43
C MET A 747 -23.26 -12.21 -30.11
N GLU A 748 -23.23 -12.11 -31.45
CA GLU A 748 -23.80 -10.99 -32.18
C GLU A 748 -25.34 -11.13 -32.41
N ASN A 749 -25.87 -12.34 -32.34
CA ASN A 749 -27.30 -12.59 -32.58
C ASN A 749 -27.90 -13.59 -31.57
N VAL A 750 -27.76 -13.27 -30.28
CA VAL A 750 -28.10 -14.16 -29.16
C VAL A 750 -29.56 -14.51 -29.08
N GLU A 751 -30.42 -13.56 -29.38
CA GLU A 751 -31.92 -13.76 -29.37
C GLU A 751 -32.42 -14.73 -30.43
N ALA A 752 -31.66 -14.93 -31.50
CA ALA A 752 -31.97 -15.87 -32.56
C ALA A 752 -31.63 -17.32 -32.23
N LEU A 753 -30.85 -17.57 -31.16
CA LEU A 753 -30.46 -18.94 -30.78
C LEU A 753 -31.69 -19.79 -30.47
N THR A 754 -31.65 -21.03 -30.99
CA THR A 754 -32.70 -22.02 -30.72
C THR A 754 -32.39 -22.84 -29.48
N TYR A 755 -33.41 -23.54 -28.95
CA TYR A 755 -33.24 -24.47 -27.83
C TYR A 755 -32.17 -25.52 -28.12
N GLU A 756 -32.20 -26.14 -29.32
CA GLU A 756 -31.27 -27.19 -29.74
C GLU A 756 -29.82 -26.67 -29.81
N GLU A 757 -29.63 -25.46 -30.32
CA GLU A 757 -28.32 -24.82 -30.40
C GLU A 757 -27.75 -24.55 -28.99
N CYS A 758 -28.57 -24.05 -28.07
CA CYS A 758 -28.17 -23.85 -26.68
C CYS A 758 -27.77 -25.16 -25.99
N MET A 759 -28.55 -26.21 -26.16
CA MET A 759 -28.28 -27.54 -25.62
C MET A 759 -27.03 -28.18 -26.22
N THR A 760 -26.74 -27.91 -27.49
CA THR A 760 -25.48 -28.35 -28.14
C THR A 760 -24.27 -27.64 -27.52
N ILE A 761 -24.35 -26.30 -27.33
CA ILE A 761 -23.30 -25.52 -26.69
C ILE A 761 -23.04 -26.00 -25.26
N ILE A 762 -24.10 -26.34 -24.51
CA ILE A 762 -23.97 -26.86 -23.13
C ILE A 762 -23.25 -28.22 -23.13
N LYS A 763 -23.57 -29.12 -24.09
CA LYS A 763 -22.95 -30.45 -24.20
C LYS A 763 -21.48 -30.38 -24.61
N GLU A 764 -21.12 -29.43 -25.45
CA GLU A 764 -19.74 -29.24 -25.94
C GLU A 764 -18.89 -28.41 -24.98
N ALA A 765 -19.51 -27.69 -24.05
CA ALA A 765 -18.79 -26.88 -23.07
C ALA A 765 -17.98 -27.76 -22.10
N PRO A 766 -16.71 -27.42 -21.81
CA PRO A 766 -15.97 -28.07 -20.74
C PRO A 766 -16.75 -27.89 -19.43
N GLU A 767 -16.78 -28.92 -18.58
CA GLU A 767 -17.49 -28.83 -17.30
C GLU A 767 -17.19 -27.52 -16.59
N PRO A 768 -18.21 -26.71 -16.27
CA PRO A 768 -17.99 -25.46 -15.61
C PRO A 768 -17.37 -25.75 -14.24
N LYS A 769 -16.18 -25.22 -14.01
CA LYS A 769 -15.54 -25.26 -12.68
C LYS A 769 -16.57 -24.78 -11.69
N THR A 770 -17.08 -25.68 -10.87
CA THR A 770 -18.03 -25.35 -9.80
C THR A 770 -17.49 -24.16 -9.05
N ALA A 771 -18.25 -23.06 -9.03
CA ALA A 771 -17.89 -21.90 -8.26
C ALA A 771 -17.67 -22.39 -6.81
N ARG A 772 -16.41 -22.40 -6.37
CA ARG A 772 -16.11 -22.67 -4.95
C ARG A 772 -16.94 -21.68 -4.17
N ARG A 773 -18.03 -22.15 -3.57
CA ARG A 773 -18.73 -21.42 -2.51
C ARG A 773 -17.63 -20.99 -1.54
N ARG A 774 -17.29 -19.72 -1.52
CA ARG A 774 -16.53 -19.13 -0.42
C ARG A 774 -17.34 -19.39 0.84
N LYS A 775 -16.93 -20.41 1.60
CA LYS A 775 -17.38 -20.63 2.96
C LYS A 775 -16.83 -19.54 3.84
#